data_3c50578d7109abae041ca27dc5fdc90d
#
_entry.id   3c50578d7109abae041ca27dc5fdc90d
#
_cell.length_a   1.000
_cell.length_b   1.000
_cell.length_c   1.000
_cell.angle_alpha   90.00
_cell.angle_beta   90.00
_cell.angle_gamma   90.00
#
_symmetry.space_group_name_H-M   'P 1'
#
loop_
_entity.id
_entity.type
_entity.pdbx_description
1 polymer ?
#
loop_
_entity_poly.entity_id
_entity_poly.type
_entity_poly.pdbx_seq_one_letter_code
_entity_poly.pdbx_strand_id
1 'polypeptide(L)'
;MDGSAGMLITDSITTCLSPLVYDIVCRLGFEVKESHDINNIVSQHGEVCWETIAECICYTDSGQNVDYLKSVSLLGPVCETVHTHICSLTGIQFEDQYAFWFQWTNIPELFPEIFVALKSPQPAAVPLSLMKLTSCLERALGDVFLLIGKECPFLLRDLLISKELAEVFGQSVMEILRVFIGSPCGLNLRNILWHGFVSPQEIPPKYCSMLVLLTAGLGQLLKSYLQQTNFTFIHRPFVTFTNLKELSIFPDVSDEVLSVVEELIKKSTFVLKIMTPFWETIVTKFRSHRYADCIILLLTQLETGLRKVFTTVNKCPQRFLTAESTTFYTTFDEILAKQLSDDEINNLPLFLGEPAMEFLWDFLNYQDGPRVRDHLSHGEISLNDFPKEVANQLFAFSIVLLLRFVGEDVLSVSKENASIKTLINCANCYCSQFHPLSQLKKKILYCEKSIRIWPQLPLVPVEQIQEATRLEDTPETNDCHHLIIKISSELQHYMLQGDCNLSNLLDNPPTAKWSLLLHELCNKRIRTLYCPRSVLEVLVILQKISVQCHLVSDQIIATTEIRFKQWMQKTLRSRQRQNYLRMLSRINLSFRFVLVEGSPQTAMLSIKLLCPVLQLILLLITLELVNIHTVNEKNICEYQQYLKFLKSVLQYTENLVTYSNQEKNKWDESINITHIVLVKIWAFSEKKQMLIHLAKDSPNKAIL
;
A
#
# COMPACT_ATOMS: atom_id res chain seq x y z
N MET A 1 -14.16 26.40 -5.43
CA MET A 1 -14.83 25.09 -5.15
C MET A 1 -16.26 25.38 -4.73
N ASP A 2 -17.10 25.63 -5.71
CA ASP A 2 -18.54 25.74 -5.53
C ASP A 2 -19.17 24.43 -6.01
N GLY A 3 -19.31 23.53 -5.08
CA GLY A 3 -20.10 22.32 -5.27
C GLY A 3 -20.92 22.15 -4.02
N SER A 4 -22.20 22.55 -4.08
CA SER A 4 -23.17 22.16 -3.10
C SER A 4 -23.01 20.64 -2.90
N ALA A 5 -22.41 20.23 -1.79
CA ALA A 5 -22.41 18.85 -1.35
C ALA A 5 -23.89 18.49 -1.15
N GLY A 6 -24.51 17.92 -2.19
CA GLY A 6 -25.88 17.48 -2.15
C GLY A 6 -25.97 16.52 -0.97
N MET A 7 -26.77 16.89 0.04
CA MET A 7 -27.03 15.98 1.15
C MET A 7 -27.42 14.64 0.54
N LEU A 8 -26.61 13.61 0.82
CA LEU A 8 -26.94 12.25 0.43
C LEU A 8 -28.33 11.93 0.98
N ILE A 9 -29.22 11.42 0.15
CA ILE A 9 -30.60 11.12 0.55
C ILE A 9 -30.55 10.26 1.81
N THR A 10 -31.12 10.76 2.89
CA THR A 10 -31.18 10.12 4.22
C THR A 10 -32.39 9.21 4.35
N ASP A 11 -32.84 8.62 3.24
CA ASP A 11 -33.93 7.67 3.31
C ASP A 11 -33.58 6.49 4.21
N SER A 12 -34.64 5.99 4.85
CA SER A 12 -34.65 4.97 5.89
C SER A 12 -34.01 3.64 5.43
N ILE A 13 -32.70 3.67 5.17
CA ILE A 13 -31.92 2.44 4.94
C ILE A 13 -31.94 1.67 6.25
N THR A 14 -32.63 0.54 6.27
CA THR A 14 -32.78 -0.35 7.42
C THR A 14 -31.78 -1.50 7.39
N THR A 15 -31.23 -1.84 6.21
CA THR A 15 -30.22 -2.88 6.00
C THR A 15 -29.43 -2.60 4.73
N CYS A 16 -28.18 -3.08 4.67
CA CYS A 16 -27.38 -3.15 3.45
C CYS A 16 -27.34 -4.57 2.86
N LEU A 17 -28.01 -5.52 3.48
CA LEU A 17 -28.17 -6.88 2.98
C LEU A 17 -29.28 -6.93 1.92
N SER A 18 -29.05 -7.66 0.83
CA SER A 18 -30.15 -8.01 -0.09
C SER A 18 -31.16 -8.91 0.61
N PRO A 19 -32.43 -8.98 0.15
CA PRO A 19 -33.45 -9.79 0.81
C PRO A 19 -33.02 -11.25 1.01
N LEU A 20 -32.39 -11.87 0.00
CA LEU A 20 -31.90 -13.24 0.08
C LEU A 20 -30.81 -13.39 1.15
N VAL A 21 -29.81 -12.52 1.15
CA VAL A 21 -28.70 -12.58 2.12
C VAL A 21 -29.22 -12.27 3.52
N TYR A 22 -30.15 -11.33 3.67
CA TYR A 22 -30.79 -11.04 4.95
C TYR A 22 -31.52 -12.28 5.50
N ASP A 23 -32.28 -12.96 4.66
CA ASP A 23 -33.00 -14.18 5.08
C ASP A 23 -32.02 -15.30 5.48
N ILE A 24 -30.93 -15.49 4.74
CA ILE A 24 -29.91 -16.48 5.09
C ILE A 24 -29.28 -16.19 6.45
N VAL A 25 -28.88 -14.93 6.69
CA VAL A 25 -28.13 -14.56 7.89
C VAL A 25 -29.04 -14.40 9.13
N CYS A 26 -30.20 -13.73 8.96
CA CYS A 26 -31.02 -13.27 10.07
C CYS A 26 -32.25 -14.15 10.36
N ARG A 27 -32.69 -15.02 9.44
CA ARG A 27 -33.91 -15.79 9.59
C ARG A 27 -33.73 -17.31 9.45
N LEU A 28 -33.10 -17.75 8.40
CA LEU A 28 -33.06 -19.18 8.00
C LEU A 28 -32.55 -20.10 9.13
N GLY A 29 -31.50 -19.71 9.81
CA GLY A 29 -30.95 -20.46 10.97
C GLY A 29 -31.80 -20.44 12.23
N PHE A 30 -33.00 -19.85 12.21
CA PHE A 30 -33.96 -19.83 13.33
C PHE A 30 -35.29 -20.53 13.01
N GLU A 31 -35.45 -21.08 11.81
CA GLU A 31 -36.69 -21.73 11.37
C GLU A 31 -36.88 -23.11 12.02
N VAL A 32 -35.79 -23.88 12.12
CA VAL A 32 -35.82 -25.22 12.75
C VAL A 32 -35.71 -25.03 14.26
N LYS A 33 -36.65 -25.62 15.01
CA LYS A 33 -36.74 -25.51 16.48
C LYS A 33 -36.33 -26.80 17.23
N GLU A 34 -35.64 -27.71 16.55
CA GLU A 34 -35.10 -28.89 17.20
C GLU A 34 -34.00 -28.51 18.18
N SER A 35 -33.99 -29.08 19.37
CA SER A 35 -32.90 -28.88 20.33
C SER A 35 -31.93 -30.05 20.23
N HIS A 36 -30.65 -29.74 20.11
CA HIS A 36 -29.62 -30.76 20.17
C HIS A 36 -29.07 -30.87 21.60
N ASP A 37 -28.69 -32.08 22.01
CA ASP A 37 -27.93 -32.24 23.25
C ASP A 37 -26.48 -31.82 22.99
N ILE A 38 -25.97 -30.93 23.84
CA ILE A 38 -24.58 -30.45 23.73
C ILE A 38 -23.57 -31.61 23.78
N ASN A 39 -23.86 -32.68 24.52
CA ASN A 39 -22.98 -33.83 24.63
C ASN A 39 -22.81 -34.61 23.31
N ASN A 40 -23.72 -34.43 22.36
CA ASN A 40 -23.58 -34.98 21.00
C ASN A 40 -22.70 -34.08 20.10
N ILE A 41 -22.47 -32.82 20.50
CA ILE A 41 -21.69 -31.85 19.73
C ILE A 41 -20.29 -31.68 20.30
N VAL A 42 -20.18 -31.67 21.63
CA VAL A 42 -18.92 -31.48 22.36
C VAL A 42 -18.84 -32.48 23.50
N SER A 43 -17.74 -33.24 23.58
CA SER A 43 -17.49 -34.12 24.69
C SER A 43 -17.25 -33.35 25.98
N GLN A 44 -17.34 -34.03 27.14
CA GLN A 44 -17.01 -33.45 28.47
C GLN A 44 -15.59 -32.89 28.54
N HIS A 45 -14.69 -33.33 27.66
CA HIS A 45 -13.30 -32.88 27.56
C HIS A 45 -13.08 -31.82 26.51
N GLY A 46 -14.16 -31.26 25.93
CA GLY A 46 -14.07 -30.21 24.90
C GLY A 46 -13.72 -30.67 23.47
N GLU A 47 -13.81 -32.01 23.24
CA GLU A 47 -13.58 -32.56 21.90
C GLU A 47 -14.82 -32.34 21.01
N VAL A 48 -14.63 -31.92 19.80
CA VAL A 48 -15.71 -31.61 18.85
C VAL A 48 -16.14 -32.88 18.11
N CYS A 49 -17.44 -33.19 18.17
CA CYS A 49 -18.05 -34.30 17.45
C CYS A 49 -18.40 -33.88 16.02
N TRP A 50 -17.45 -33.97 15.10
CA TRP A 50 -17.60 -33.52 13.73
C TRP A 50 -18.69 -34.23 12.94
N GLU A 51 -18.95 -35.52 13.26
CA GLU A 51 -19.98 -36.31 12.58
C GLU A 51 -21.38 -35.68 12.75
N THR A 52 -21.74 -35.31 13.97
CA THR A 52 -23.03 -34.68 14.30
C THR A 52 -23.20 -33.33 13.55
N ILE A 53 -22.12 -32.57 13.45
CA ILE A 53 -22.16 -31.28 12.72
C ILE A 53 -22.24 -31.51 11.19
N ALA A 54 -21.52 -32.51 10.69
CA ALA A 54 -21.51 -32.89 9.29
C ALA A 54 -22.85 -33.46 8.78
N GLU A 55 -23.63 -34.11 9.65
CA GLU A 55 -25.00 -34.55 9.32
C GLU A 55 -25.94 -33.39 8.95
N CYS A 56 -25.65 -32.17 9.40
CA CYS A 56 -26.40 -30.97 9.02
C CYS A 56 -26.03 -30.43 7.62
N ILE A 57 -25.00 -30.97 6.96
CA ILE A 57 -24.64 -30.57 5.61
C ILE A 57 -25.48 -31.36 4.62
N CYS A 58 -26.27 -30.65 3.86
CA CYS A 58 -27.11 -31.21 2.83
C CYS A 58 -26.48 -31.06 1.46
N TYR A 59 -26.81 -31.98 0.57
CA TYR A 59 -26.39 -31.94 -0.84
C TYR A 59 -27.61 -31.78 -1.76
N THR A 60 -27.39 -31.18 -2.92
CA THR A 60 -28.39 -31.08 -3.96
C THR A 60 -28.79 -32.47 -4.49
N ASP A 61 -29.93 -32.59 -5.15
CA ASP A 61 -30.44 -33.87 -5.68
C ASP A 61 -29.44 -34.60 -6.61
N SER A 62 -28.50 -33.86 -7.20
CA SER A 62 -27.39 -34.41 -7.97
C SER A 62 -26.30 -35.06 -7.11
N GLY A 63 -26.31 -34.83 -5.81
CA GLY A 63 -25.32 -35.34 -4.85
C GLY A 63 -23.92 -34.72 -4.98
N GLN A 64 -23.71 -33.78 -5.90
CA GLN A 64 -22.38 -33.23 -6.20
C GLN A 64 -22.08 -31.88 -5.52
N ASN A 65 -23.10 -31.12 -5.19
CA ASN A 65 -22.94 -29.78 -4.62
C ASN A 65 -23.66 -29.64 -3.28
N VAL A 66 -23.09 -28.82 -2.39
CA VAL A 66 -23.70 -28.49 -1.09
C VAL A 66 -24.97 -27.64 -1.32
N ASP A 67 -26.07 -28.01 -0.72
CA ASP A 67 -27.26 -27.20 -0.55
C ASP A 67 -27.05 -26.27 0.66
N TYR A 68 -26.56 -25.08 0.38
CA TYR A 68 -26.20 -24.12 1.41
C TYR A 68 -27.37 -23.64 2.24
N LEU A 69 -28.53 -23.41 1.61
CA LEU A 69 -29.73 -22.90 2.31
C LEU A 69 -30.23 -23.92 3.31
N LYS A 70 -30.39 -25.17 2.87
CA LYS A 70 -30.84 -26.26 3.73
C LYS A 70 -29.81 -26.53 4.85
N SER A 71 -28.51 -26.49 4.52
CA SER A 71 -27.45 -26.66 5.51
C SER A 71 -27.44 -25.55 6.58
N VAL A 72 -27.65 -24.29 6.20
CA VAL A 72 -27.75 -23.17 7.16
C VAL A 72 -28.98 -23.36 8.07
N SER A 73 -30.12 -23.78 7.53
CA SER A 73 -31.32 -24.04 8.32
C SER A 73 -31.10 -25.13 9.38
N LEU A 74 -30.48 -26.25 9.00
CA LEU A 74 -30.19 -27.37 9.92
C LEU A 74 -29.07 -27.07 10.92
N LEU A 75 -28.06 -26.29 10.54
CA LEU A 75 -26.99 -25.84 11.44
C LEU A 75 -27.49 -24.81 12.49
N GLY A 76 -28.61 -24.14 12.24
CA GLY A 76 -29.14 -23.12 13.13
C GLY A 76 -29.33 -23.56 14.57
N PRO A 77 -30.02 -24.67 14.87
CA PRO A 77 -30.18 -25.24 16.20
C PRO A 77 -28.85 -25.68 16.85
N VAL A 78 -27.94 -26.27 16.07
CA VAL A 78 -26.61 -26.65 16.57
C VAL A 78 -25.85 -25.40 17.03
N CYS A 79 -25.85 -24.32 16.22
CA CYS A 79 -25.23 -23.03 16.59
C CYS A 79 -25.84 -22.46 17.88
N GLU A 80 -27.16 -22.56 18.08
CA GLU A 80 -27.86 -22.09 19.27
C GLU A 80 -27.45 -22.88 20.51
N THR A 81 -27.38 -24.19 20.41
CA THR A 81 -26.91 -25.10 21.49
C THR A 81 -25.47 -24.77 21.88
N VAL A 82 -24.58 -24.61 20.91
CA VAL A 82 -23.18 -24.22 21.12
C VAL A 82 -23.08 -22.84 21.77
N HIS A 83 -23.87 -21.85 21.31
CA HIS A 83 -23.87 -20.54 21.92
C HIS A 83 -24.31 -20.56 23.38
N THR A 84 -25.39 -21.26 23.68
CA THR A 84 -25.88 -21.43 25.06
C THR A 84 -24.82 -22.10 25.94
N HIS A 85 -24.17 -23.13 25.44
CA HIS A 85 -23.08 -23.80 26.15
C HIS A 85 -21.93 -22.85 26.46
N ILE A 86 -21.35 -22.20 25.44
CA ILE A 86 -20.23 -21.27 25.63
C ILE A 86 -20.60 -20.13 26.59
N CYS A 87 -21.80 -19.59 26.49
CA CYS A 87 -22.26 -18.53 27.39
C CYS A 87 -22.49 -19.03 28.84
N SER A 88 -22.74 -20.30 29.05
CA SER A 88 -22.89 -20.89 30.40
C SER A 88 -21.57 -21.09 31.12
N LEU A 89 -20.43 -21.17 30.40
CA LEU A 89 -19.12 -21.34 30.98
C LEU A 89 -18.63 -20.11 31.74
N THR A 90 -17.86 -20.27 32.78
CA THR A 90 -17.03 -19.23 33.35
C THR A 90 -15.78 -19.03 32.49
N GLY A 91 -15.07 -17.89 32.65
CA GLY A 91 -13.81 -17.66 31.93
C GLY A 91 -12.77 -18.77 32.18
N ILE A 92 -12.65 -19.21 33.43
CA ILE A 92 -11.72 -20.29 33.80
C ILE A 92 -12.11 -21.60 33.10
N GLN A 93 -13.39 -21.96 33.12
CA GLN A 93 -13.85 -23.19 32.45
C GLN A 93 -13.63 -23.12 30.92
N PHE A 94 -13.84 -21.97 30.31
CA PHE A 94 -13.58 -21.79 28.89
C PHE A 94 -12.09 -21.94 28.56
N GLU A 95 -11.22 -21.33 29.35
CA GLU A 95 -9.77 -21.45 29.18
C GLU A 95 -9.29 -22.87 29.42
N ASP A 96 -9.70 -23.53 30.53
CA ASP A 96 -9.32 -24.91 30.85
C ASP A 96 -9.73 -25.88 29.74
N GLN A 97 -10.90 -25.67 29.13
CA GLN A 97 -11.46 -26.59 28.15
C GLN A 97 -10.90 -26.36 26.73
N TYR A 98 -10.65 -25.09 26.34
CA TYR A 98 -10.40 -24.76 24.94
C TYR A 98 -9.04 -24.09 24.66
N ALA A 99 -8.37 -23.44 25.63
CA ALA A 99 -7.19 -22.60 25.34
C ALA A 99 -6.05 -23.36 24.63
N PHE A 100 -5.85 -24.61 24.99
CA PHE A 100 -4.84 -25.46 24.34
C PHE A 100 -5.11 -25.65 22.85
N TRP A 101 -6.37 -25.76 22.45
CA TRP A 101 -6.78 -26.03 21.09
C TRP A 101 -6.72 -24.84 20.17
N PHE A 102 -6.46 -23.62 20.69
CA PHE A 102 -6.27 -22.39 19.90
C PHE A 102 -4.80 -22.08 19.60
N GLN A 103 -3.84 -22.79 20.16
CA GLN A 103 -2.42 -22.51 19.99
C GLN A 103 -1.96 -22.55 18.52
N TRP A 104 -2.59 -23.35 17.69
CA TRP A 104 -2.30 -23.47 16.26
C TRP A 104 -2.64 -22.23 15.45
N THR A 105 -3.38 -21.27 16.01
CA THR A 105 -3.76 -20.05 15.33
C THR A 105 -2.69 -18.96 15.41
N ASN A 106 -1.67 -19.15 16.23
CA ASN A 106 -0.63 -18.16 16.55
C ASN A 106 -1.11 -16.88 17.28
N ILE A 107 -2.41 -16.79 17.59
CA ILE A 107 -3.03 -15.67 18.32
C ILE A 107 -4.03 -16.23 19.36
N PRO A 108 -3.59 -17.09 20.30
CA PRO A 108 -4.50 -17.73 21.26
C PRO A 108 -5.18 -16.73 22.20
N GLU A 109 -4.55 -15.57 22.48
CA GLU A 109 -5.08 -14.50 23.31
C GLU A 109 -6.36 -13.83 22.73
N LEU A 110 -6.64 -14.03 21.47
CA LEU A 110 -7.86 -13.53 20.82
C LEU A 110 -9.12 -14.22 21.38
N PHE A 111 -9.04 -15.49 21.76
CA PHE A 111 -10.22 -16.29 22.11
C PHE A 111 -10.83 -15.92 23.48
N PRO A 112 -10.07 -15.67 24.55
CA PRO A 112 -10.61 -15.06 25.77
C PRO A 112 -11.29 -13.72 25.52
N GLU A 113 -10.74 -12.88 24.62
CA GLU A 113 -11.35 -11.60 24.25
C GLU A 113 -12.71 -11.82 23.56
N ILE A 114 -12.80 -12.77 22.62
CA ILE A 114 -14.05 -13.14 21.95
C ILE A 114 -15.08 -13.68 22.97
N PHE A 115 -14.64 -14.52 23.91
CA PHE A 115 -15.51 -15.03 24.96
C PHE A 115 -16.14 -13.91 25.80
N VAL A 116 -15.36 -12.88 26.14
CA VAL A 116 -15.89 -11.69 26.84
C VAL A 116 -16.85 -10.90 25.94
N ALA A 117 -16.53 -10.77 24.66
CA ALA A 117 -17.35 -10.07 23.69
C ALA A 117 -18.72 -10.73 23.47
N LEU A 118 -18.81 -12.06 23.47
CA LEU A 118 -20.05 -12.82 23.37
C LEU A 118 -21.04 -12.53 24.51
N LYS A 119 -20.54 -12.12 25.67
CA LYS A 119 -21.33 -11.74 26.86
C LYS A 119 -21.54 -10.24 27.00
N SER A 120 -20.95 -9.45 26.10
CA SER A 120 -21.00 -7.99 26.15
C SER A 120 -22.33 -7.46 25.63
N PRO A 121 -22.94 -6.45 26.29
CA PRO A 121 -24.11 -5.76 25.77
C PRO A 121 -23.79 -4.77 24.62
N GLN A 122 -22.51 -4.59 24.28
CA GLN A 122 -22.10 -3.64 23.25
C GLN A 122 -22.40 -4.21 21.84
N PRO A 123 -23.20 -3.53 21.02
CA PRO A 123 -23.64 -4.07 19.72
C PRO A 123 -22.48 -4.39 18.75
N ALA A 124 -21.40 -3.63 18.80
CA ALA A 124 -20.26 -3.83 17.92
C ALA A 124 -19.30 -4.95 18.38
N ALA A 125 -19.46 -5.50 19.58
CA ALA A 125 -18.50 -6.45 20.16
C ALA A 125 -18.43 -7.76 19.36
N VAL A 126 -19.55 -8.36 19.03
CA VAL A 126 -19.63 -9.62 18.28
C VAL A 126 -19.16 -9.45 16.83
N PRO A 127 -19.64 -8.46 16.05
CA PRO A 127 -19.14 -8.24 14.69
C PRO A 127 -17.61 -8.00 14.64
N LEU A 128 -17.06 -7.19 15.54
CA LEU A 128 -15.61 -6.97 15.61
C LEU A 128 -14.86 -8.28 15.92
N SER A 129 -15.35 -9.05 16.87
CA SER A 129 -14.78 -10.36 17.22
C SER A 129 -14.81 -11.32 16.04
N LEU A 130 -15.90 -11.36 15.28
CA LEU A 130 -16.00 -12.18 14.08
C LEU A 130 -15.04 -11.77 12.98
N MET A 131 -14.87 -10.46 12.75
CA MET A 131 -13.86 -9.99 11.80
C MET A 131 -12.46 -10.42 12.19
N LYS A 132 -12.08 -10.28 13.45
CA LYS A 132 -10.79 -10.75 13.98
C LYS A 132 -10.65 -12.28 13.91
N LEU A 133 -11.70 -13.01 14.24
CA LEU A 133 -11.71 -14.48 14.20
C LEU A 133 -11.56 -15.00 12.77
N THR A 134 -12.30 -14.42 11.81
CA THR A 134 -12.23 -14.87 10.41
C THR A 134 -10.88 -14.58 9.77
N SER A 135 -10.25 -13.44 10.07
CA SER A 135 -8.90 -13.15 9.59
C SER A 135 -7.84 -14.05 10.25
N CYS A 136 -7.95 -14.28 11.55
CA CYS A 136 -7.09 -15.22 12.28
C CYS A 136 -7.20 -16.64 11.69
N LEU A 137 -8.42 -17.11 11.45
CA LEU A 137 -8.69 -18.43 10.89
C LEU A 137 -8.18 -18.55 9.45
N GLU A 138 -8.40 -17.54 8.60
CA GLU A 138 -7.89 -17.50 7.23
C GLU A 138 -6.36 -17.63 7.19
N ARG A 139 -5.65 -16.88 8.05
CA ARG A 139 -4.21 -17.00 8.19
C ARG A 139 -3.78 -18.38 8.66
N ALA A 140 -4.39 -18.90 9.74
CA ALA A 140 -4.03 -20.18 10.32
C ALA A 140 -4.26 -21.35 9.34
N LEU A 141 -5.36 -21.32 8.58
CA LEU A 141 -5.62 -22.29 7.51
C LEU A 141 -4.56 -22.20 6.40
N GLY A 142 -4.13 -20.98 6.04
CA GLY A 142 -3.03 -20.79 5.09
C GLY A 142 -1.69 -21.35 5.60
N ASP A 143 -1.41 -21.27 6.90
CA ASP A 143 -0.22 -21.89 7.50
C ASP A 143 -0.31 -23.41 7.48
N VAL A 144 -1.49 -23.98 7.72
CA VAL A 144 -1.73 -25.43 7.58
C VAL A 144 -1.60 -25.89 6.12
N PHE A 145 -2.15 -25.15 5.18
CA PHE A 145 -2.00 -25.44 3.74
C PHE A 145 -0.54 -25.62 3.37
N LEU A 146 0.35 -24.77 3.89
CA LEU A 146 1.79 -24.82 3.60
C LEU A 146 2.54 -26.02 4.20
N LEU A 147 1.90 -26.87 5.00
CA LEU A 147 2.47 -28.17 5.38
C LEU A 147 2.65 -29.09 4.17
N ILE A 148 1.76 -29.00 3.18
CA ILE A 148 1.70 -29.88 2.00
C ILE A 148 1.88 -29.07 0.71
N GLY A 149 1.20 -27.92 0.63
CA GLY A 149 1.23 -27.00 -0.53
C GLY A 149 2.49 -26.18 -0.57
N LYS A 150 2.83 -25.67 -1.77
CA LYS A 150 4.01 -24.83 -1.98
C LYS A 150 3.70 -23.33 -1.91
N GLU A 151 2.53 -22.93 -2.37
CA GLU A 151 2.11 -21.53 -2.48
C GLU A 151 0.64 -21.43 -2.04
N CYS A 152 0.39 -20.63 -1.00
CA CYS A 152 -0.94 -20.49 -0.43
C CYS A 152 -1.85 -19.71 -1.40
N PRO A 153 -3.07 -20.19 -1.68
CA PRO A 153 -4.07 -19.47 -2.45
C PRO A 153 -4.36 -18.09 -1.84
N PHE A 154 -4.47 -17.08 -2.69
CA PHE A 154 -4.74 -15.71 -2.25
C PHE A 154 -6.19 -15.54 -1.75
N LEU A 155 -7.15 -16.22 -2.38
CA LEU A 155 -8.56 -16.10 -2.01
C LEU A 155 -8.95 -17.20 -1.02
N LEU A 156 -9.62 -16.82 0.06
CA LEU A 156 -10.13 -17.75 1.06
C LEU A 156 -11.00 -18.86 0.46
N ARG A 157 -11.86 -18.54 -0.51
CA ARG A 157 -12.71 -19.56 -1.18
C ARG A 157 -11.88 -20.65 -1.86
N ASP A 158 -10.75 -20.29 -2.49
CA ASP A 158 -9.88 -21.22 -3.19
C ASP A 158 -9.07 -22.05 -2.18
N LEU A 159 -8.68 -21.43 -1.05
CA LEU A 159 -8.07 -22.12 0.07
C LEU A 159 -9.00 -23.18 0.68
N LEU A 160 -10.28 -22.86 0.89
CA LEU A 160 -11.27 -23.76 1.47
C LEU A 160 -11.70 -24.94 0.56
N ILE A 161 -11.42 -24.91 -0.73
CA ILE A 161 -11.67 -26.02 -1.66
C ILE A 161 -10.39 -26.81 -1.98
N SER A 162 -9.25 -26.43 -1.37
CA SER A 162 -7.98 -27.08 -1.64
C SER A 162 -7.94 -28.51 -1.13
N LYS A 163 -7.24 -29.38 -1.89
CA LYS A 163 -7.06 -30.78 -1.52
C LYS A 163 -6.15 -30.91 -0.30
N GLU A 164 -5.23 -30.01 -0.15
CA GLU A 164 -4.26 -29.96 0.95
C GLU A 164 -4.97 -29.80 2.31
N LEU A 165 -5.91 -28.85 2.42
CA LEU A 165 -6.70 -28.71 3.64
C LEU A 165 -7.68 -29.88 3.85
N ALA A 166 -8.25 -30.40 2.78
CA ALA A 166 -9.13 -31.59 2.87
C ALA A 166 -8.38 -32.84 3.31
N GLU A 167 -7.09 -32.96 3.00
CA GLU A 167 -6.22 -34.04 3.50
C GLU A 167 -5.98 -33.93 5.00
N VAL A 168 -5.78 -32.71 5.53
CA VAL A 168 -5.52 -32.47 6.93
C VAL A 168 -6.79 -32.59 7.79
N PHE A 169 -7.88 -31.96 7.35
CA PHE A 169 -9.09 -31.78 8.16
C PHE A 169 -10.26 -32.69 7.76
N GLY A 170 -10.24 -33.26 6.56
CA GLY A 170 -11.36 -33.98 5.99
C GLY A 170 -12.31 -33.11 5.15
N GLN A 171 -12.87 -33.68 4.09
CA GLN A 171 -13.74 -32.97 3.15
C GLN A 171 -15.00 -32.38 3.80
N SER A 172 -15.66 -33.15 4.70
CA SER A 172 -16.87 -32.69 5.39
C SER A 172 -16.63 -31.47 6.29
N VAL A 173 -15.47 -31.42 6.95
CA VAL A 173 -15.06 -30.26 7.78
C VAL A 173 -14.87 -29.03 6.90
N MET A 174 -14.24 -29.17 5.73
CA MET A 174 -14.04 -28.05 4.81
C MET A 174 -15.39 -27.57 4.25
N GLU A 175 -16.35 -28.43 4.02
CA GLU A 175 -17.71 -28.05 3.59
C GLU A 175 -18.46 -27.30 4.68
N ILE A 176 -18.32 -27.69 5.94
CA ILE A 176 -18.87 -26.92 7.08
C ILE A 176 -18.30 -25.50 7.07
N LEU A 177 -16.98 -25.35 6.99
CA LEU A 177 -16.34 -24.03 6.95
C LEU A 177 -16.83 -23.19 5.76
N ARG A 178 -17.04 -23.81 4.58
CA ARG A 178 -17.56 -23.13 3.40
C ARG A 178 -18.98 -22.58 3.61
N VAL A 179 -19.82 -23.25 4.38
CA VAL A 179 -21.15 -22.72 4.75
C VAL A 179 -21.03 -21.43 5.54
N PHE A 180 -20.09 -21.35 6.48
CA PHE A 180 -19.95 -20.18 7.35
C PHE A 180 -19.21 -19.01 6.70
N ILE A 181 -18.08 -19.25 6.04
CA ILE A 181 -17.13 -18.19 5.68
C ILE A 181 -16.68 -18.17 4.21
N GLY A 182 -16.94 -19.24 3.45
CA GLY A 182 -16.29 -19.42 2.14
C GLY A 182 -17.17 -19.35 0.91
N SER A 183 -18.48 -19.42 1.06
CA SER A 183 -19.39 -19.44 -0.08
C SER A 183 -20.35 -18.26 -0.07
N PRO A 184 -20.52 -17.53 -1.19
CA PRO A 184 -21.53 -16.48 -1.31
C PRO A 184 -22.97 -17.02 -1.23
N CYS A 185 -23.17 -18.32 -1.42
CA CYS A 185 -24.48 -18.98 -1.30
C CYS A 185 -24.78 -19.40 0.15
N GLY A 186 -23.80 -19.34 1.07
CA GLY A 186 -23.97 -19.63 2.49
C GLY A 186 -24.09 -18.38 3.32
N LEU A 187 -23.68 -18.45 4.60
CA LEU A 187 -23.66 -17.30 5.51
C LEU A 187 -22.67 -16.23 5.09
N ASN A 188 -21.57 -16.62 4.44
CA ASN A 188 -20.55 -15.74 3.90
C ASN A 188 -20.07 -14.65 4.88
N LEU A 189 -19.98 -14.99 6.17
CA LEU A 189 -19.75 -14.05 7.28
C LEU A 189 -18.50 -13.19 7.08
N ARG A 190 -17.41 -13.79 6.55
CA ARG A 190 -16.15 -13.05 6.31
C ARG A 190 -16.38 -11.87 5.35
N ASN A 191 -17.05 -12.09 4.22
CA ASN A 191 -17.20 -11.06 3.21
C ASN A 191 -18.22 -9.99 3.61
N ILE A 192 -19.38 -10.39 4.14
CA ILE A 192 -20.43 -9.40 4.51
C ILE A 192 -19.96 -8.50 5.66
N LEU A 193 -19.10 -9.00 6.56
CA LEU A 193 -18.52 -8.22 7.65
C LEU A 193 -17.41 -7.29 7.16
N TRP A 194 -16.38 -7.84 6.50
CA TRP A 194 -15.21 -7.07 6.07
C TRP A 194 -15.51 -6.03 4.99
N HIS A 195 -16.60 -6.18 4.25
CA HIS A 195 -17.08 -5.19 3.30
C HIS A 195 -18.17 -4.26 3.87
N GLY A 196 -18.45 -4.33 5.17
CA GLY A 196 -19.33 -3.40 5.87
C GLY A 196 -20.80 -3.44 5.40
N PHE A 197 -21.31 -4.61 5.03
CA PHE A 197 -22.72 -4.75 4.64
C PHE A 197 -23.67 -4.98 5.81
N VAL A 198 -23.16 -5.47 6.94
CA VAL A 198 -23.99 -5.79 8.11
C VAL A 198 -23.95 -4.69 9.15
N SER A 199 -25.12 -4.37 9.71
CA SER A 199 -25.21 -3.54 10.90
C SER A 199 -24.88 -4.36 12.15
N PRO A 200 -24.56 -3.72 13.29
CA PRO A 200 -24.22 -4.42 14.53
C PRO A 200 -25.27 -5.40 15.01
N GLN A 201 -26.54 -5.17 14.69
CA GLN A 201 -27.66 -5.98 15.16
C GLN A 201 -28.03 -7.14 14.23
N GLU A 202 -27.49 -7.17 13.03
CA GLU A 202 -27.83 -8.18 12.00
C GLU A 202 -26.99 -9.46 12.12
N ILE A 203 -25.96 -9.50 12.99
CA ILE A 203 -25.14 -10.68 13.20
C ILE A 203 -25.56 -11.43 14.46
N PRO A 204 -26.19 -12.62 14.34
CA PRO A 204 -26.49 -13.46 15.46
C PRO A 204 -25.24 -13.97 16.19
N PRO A 205 -25.09 -13.77 17.51
CA PRO A 205 -23.90 -14.17 18.26
C PRO A 205 -23.58 -15.68 18.17
N LYS A 206 -24.60 -16.51 17.92
CA LYS A 206 -24.45 -17.96 17.80
C LYS A 206 -23.47 -18.40 16.68
N TYR A 207 -23.36 -17.63 15.60
CA TYR A 207 -22.40 -17.93 14.54
C TYR A 207 -20.94 -17.67 14.98
N CYS A 208 -20.74 -16.66 15.84
CA CYS A 208 -19.44 -16.43 16.44
C CYS A 208 -19.04 -17.57 17.37
N SER A 209 -19.96 -18.00 18.26
CA SER A 209 -19.74 -19.13 19.15
C SER A 209 -19.44 -20.42 18.39
N MET A 210 -20.17 -20.67 17.31
CA MET A 210 -19.92 -21.84 16.46
C MET A 210 -18.53 -21.79 15.82
N LEU A 211 -18.12 -20.65 15.25
CA LEU A 211 -16.77 -20.53 14.67
C LEU A 211 -15.65 -20.67 15.71
N VAL A 212 -15.85 -20.22 16.94
CA VAL A 212 -14.91 -20.49 18.06
C VAL A 212 -14.77 -21.97 18.30
N LEU A 213 -15.91 -22.71 18.41
CA LEU A 213 -15.89 -24.15 18.60
C LEU A 213 -15.22 -24.88 17.43
N LEU A 214 -15.57 -24.53 16.20
CA LEU A 214 -14.96 -25.12 15.00
C LEU A 214 -13.46 -24.89 14.97
N THR A 215 -12.98 -23.71 15.41
CA THR A 215 -11.54 -23.39 15.47
C THR A 215 -10.83 -24.30 16.50
N ALA A 216 -11.45 -24.58 17.65
CA ALA A 216 -10.91 -25.53 18.61
C ALA A 216 -10.85 -26.96 18.03
N GLY A 217 -11.93 -27.37 17.36
CA GLY A 217 -11.99 -28.70 16.71
C GLY A 217 -10.96 -28.86 15.58
N LEU A 218 -10.70 -27.81 14.81
CA LEU A 218 -9.62 -27.81 13.81
C LEU A 218 -8.24 -28.02 14.46
N GLY A 219 -8.00 -27.39 15.61
CA GLY A 219 -6.77 -27.63 16.39
C GLY A 219 -6.61 -29.09 16.83
N GLN A 220 -7.72 -29.75 17.19
CA GLN A 220 -7.74 -31.19 17.55
C GLN A 220 -7.37 -32.05 16.34
N LEU A 221 -7.98 -31.81 15.19
CA LEU A 221 -7.69 -32.53 13.95
C LEU A 221 -6.25 -32.33 13.49
N LEU A 222 -5.77 -31.08 13.51
CA LEU A 222 -4.39 -30.77 13.16
C LEU A 222 -3.39 -31.48 14.05
N LYS A 223 -3.62 -31.50 15.36
CA LYS A 223 -2.76 -32.24 16.30
C LYS A 223 -2.69 -33.73 15.95
N SER A 224 -3.82 -34.33 15.65
CA SER A 224 -3.90 -35.75 15.26
C SER A 224 -3.13 -36.00 13.95
N TYR A 225 -3.29 -35.15 12.97
CA TYR A 225 -2.58 -35.21 11.68
C TYR A 225 -1.05 -35.08 11.85
N LEU A 226 -0.59 -34.12 12.64
CA LEU A 226 0.83 -33.92 12.92
C LEU A 226 1.47 -35.08 13.64
N GLN A 227 0.73 -35.74 14.54
CA GLN A 227 1.20 -36.95 15.24
C GLN A 227 1.37 -38.16 14.28
N GLN A 228 0.55 -38.25 13.23
CA GLN A 228 0.61 -39.33 12.26
C GLN A 228 1.68 -39.11 11.19
N THR A 229 1.95 -37.87 10.81
CA THR A 229 2.79 -37.52 9.66
C THR A 229 4.19 -37.05 10.02
N ASN A 230 4.48 -36.74 11.27
CA ASN A 230 5.75 -36.15 11.74
C ASN A 230 6.11 -34.81 11.07
N PHE A 231 5.15 -34.08 10.50
CA PHE A 231 5.38 -32.72 9.99
C PHE A 231 5.62 -31.75 11.14
N THR A 232 6.45 -30.74 10.90
CA THR A 232 6.66 -29.61 11.82
C THR A 232 5.78 -28.45 11.37
N PHE A 233 4.86 -28.02 12.23
CA PHE A 233 4.01 -26.87 11.95
C PHE A 233 4.73 -25.58 12.27
N ILE A 234 4.83 -24.67 11.29
CA ILE A 234 5.52 -23.37 11.38
C ILE A 234 4.58 -22.29 10.88
N HIS A 235 4.50 -21.18 11.63
CA HIS A 235 3.73 -20.01 11.24
C HIS A 235 4.52 -19.08 10.33
N ARG A 236 3.85 -18.49 9.34
CA ARG A 236 4.41 -17.39 8.55
C ARG A 236 4.68 -16.18 9.46
N PRO A 237 5.76 -15.42 9.26
CA PRO A 237 5.99 -14.18 10.00
C PRO A 237 4.89 -13.15 9.70
N PHE A 238 4.59 -12.28 10.67
CA PHE A 238 3.70 -11.15 10.43
C PHE A 238 4.38 -10.11 9.54
N VAL A 239 3.60 -9.46 8.70
CA VAL A 239 4.03 -8.31 7.91
C VAL A 239 4.17 -7.11 8.84
N THR A 240 5.27 -6.39 8.72
CA THR A 240 5.51 -5.14 9.45
C THR A 240 5.47 -3.97 8.49
N PHE A 241 4.82 -2.88 8.88
CA PHE A 241 4.83 -1.66 8.10
C PHE A 241 6.22 -1.01 8.15
N THR A 242 6.76 -0.72 6.98
CA THR A 242 8.02 0.02 6.82
C THR A 242 7.74 1.49 6.57
N ASN A 243 8.74 2.35 6.82
CA ASN A 243 8.69 3.78 6.48
C ASN A 243 7.53 4.57 7.13
N LEU A 244 7.15 4.24 8.37
CA LEU A 244 6.05 4.89 9.10
C LEU A 244 6.17 6.42 9.15
N LYS A 245 7.40 6.97 9.15
CA LYS A 245 7.63 8.42 9.12
C LYS A 245 7.15 9.08 7.83
N GLU A 246 7.19 8.37 6.71
CA GLU A 246 6.70 8.88 5.43
C GLU A 246 5.17 8.91 5.35
N LEU A 247 4.51 8.11 6.21
CA LEU A 247 3.06 8.06 6.33
C LEU A 247 2.46 9.20 7.17
N SER A 248 3.27 9.91 7.97
CA SER A 248 2.80 10.95 8.92
C SER A 248 2.51 12.27 8.20
N ILE A 249 1.36 12.36 7.52
CA ILE A 249 0.91 13.53 6.78
C ILE A 249 -0.07 14.37 7.60
N PHE A 250 -1.02 13.71 8.25
CA PHE A 250 -1.94 14.35 9.18
C PHE A 250 -1.31 14.45 10.57
N PRO A 251 -1.52 15.56 11.28
CA PRO A 251 -1.15 15.65 12.68
C PRO A 251 -1.89 14.62 13.54
N ASP A 252 -1.40 14.38 14.74
CA ASP A 252 -2.06 13.49 15.70
C ASP A 252 -3.45 14.03 16.06
N VAL A 253 -4.44 13.15 16.05
CA VAL A 253 -5.80 13.44 16.46
C VAL A 253 -5.84 13.58 17.99
N SER A 254 -6.17 14.79 18.48
CA SER A 254 -6.28 15.09 19.91
C SER A 254 -7.66 14.72 20.47
N ASP A 255 -7.78 14.68 21.81
CA ASP A 255 -9.07 14.45 22.49
C ASP A 255 -10.10 15.53 22.19
N GLU A 256 -9.66 16.77 21.96
CA GLU A 256 -10.56 17.85 21.51
C GLU A 256 -11.19 17.54 20.15
N VAL A 257 -10.38 17.04 19.22
CA VAL A 257 -10.86 16.62 17.90
C VAL A 257 -11.81 15.43 18.03
N LEU A 258 -11.53 14.46 18.90
CA LEU A 258 -12.38 13.30 19.15
C LEU A 258 -13.78 13.72 19.65
N SER A 259 -13.87 14.76 20.50
CA SER A 259 -15.16 15.31 20.95
C SER A 259 -15.98 15.91 19.80
N VAL A 260 -15.31 16.57 18.83
CA VAL A 260 -15.97 17.07 17.61
C VAL A 260 -16.44 15.90 16.74
N VAL A 261 -15.65 14.83 16.63
CA VAL A 261 -16.01 13.65 15.83
C VAL A 261 -17.29 12.98 16.35
N GLU A 262 -17.50 12.89 17.66
CA GLU A 262 -18.73 12.34 18.26
C GLU A 262 -19.99 13.10 17.82
N GLU A 263 -19.89 14.41 17.63
CA GLU A 263 -20.97 15.21 17.06
C GLU A 263 -21.12 15.05 15.55
N LEU A 264 -19.99 14.94 14.82
CA LEU A 264 -19.99 14.72 13.38
C LEU A 264 -20.64 13.39 13.00
N ILE A 265 -20.39 12.32 13.75
CA ILE A 265 -21.01 11.00 13.53
C ILE A 265 -22.55 11.10 13.52
N LYS A 266 -23.12 11.92 14.40
CA LYS A 266 -24.58 12.09 14.50
C LYS A 266 -25.16 12.93 13.36
N LYS A 267 -24.38 13.83 12.77
CA LYS A 267 -24.86 14.85 11.82
C LYS A 267 -24.44 14.58 10.36
N SER A 268 -23.40 13.81 10.15
CA SER A 268 -22.89 13.52 8.81
C SER A 268 -23.77 12.52 8.07
N THR A 269 -24.22 12.89 6.88
CA THR A 269 -24.98 12.00 6.00
C THR A 269 -24.12 10.88 5.38
N PHE A 270 -22.82 10.92 5.56
CA PHE A 270 -21.91 9.82 5.22
C PHE A 270 -22.17 8.59 6.11
N VAL A 271 -22.51 8.81 7.38
CA VAL A 271 -22.82 7.77 8.35
C VAL A 271 -24.26 7.27 8.15
N LEU A 272 -24.42 5.96 8.01
CA LEU A 272 -25.74 5.33 8.06
C LEU A 272 -26.20 5.24 9.51
N LYS A 273 -27.45 5.58 9.81
CA LYS A 273 -28.00 5.53 11.17
C LYS A 273 -27.85 4.16 11.82
N ILE A 274 -28.07 3.08 11.05
CA ILE A 274 -27.92 1.69 11.53
C ILE A 274 -26.47 1.33 11.87
N MET A 275 -25.48 2.07 11.34
CA MET A 275 -24.04 1.85 11.54
C MET A 275 -23.45 2.76 12.64
N THR A 276 -24.23 3.67 13.22
CA THR A 276 -23.77 4.59 14.28
C THR A 276 -23.03 3.87 15.42
N PRO A 277 -23.46 2.70 15.94
CA PRO A 277 -22.75 2.04 17.03
C PRO A 277 -21.31 1.59 16.65
N PHE A 278 -21.06 1.30 15.37
CA PHE A 278 -19.68 1.04 14.91
C PHE A 278 -18.82 2.29 15.01
N TRP A 279 -19.31 3.42 14.55
CA TRP A 279 -18.59 4.70 14.61
C TRP A 279 -18.29 5.14 16.04
N GLU A 280 -19.24 4.99 16.97
CA GLU A 280 -19.03 5.26 18.40
C GLU A 280 -17.96 4.34 19.00
N THR A 281 -17.98 3.07 18.60
CA THR A 281 -16.95 2.10 19.01
C THR A 281 -15.59 2.45 18.44
N ILE A 282 -15.50 2.91 17.18
CA ILE A 282 -14.24 3.38 16.57
C ILE A 282 -13.59 4.48 17.41
N VAL A 283 -14.35 5.50 17.82
CA VAL A 283 -13.84 6.59 18.66
C VAL A 283 -13.35 6.06 20.02
N THR A 284 -14.12 5.17 20.63
CA THR A 284 -13.76 4.55 21.92
C THR A 284 -12.49 3.73 21.81
N LYS A 285 -12.33 2.94 20.75
CA LYS A 285 -11.13 2.11 20.50
C LYS A 285 -9.91 2.97 20.19
N PHE A 286 -10.07 4.06 19.45
CA PHE A 286 -8.97 4.99 19.19
C PHE A 286 -8.49 5.64 20.50
N ARG A 287 -9.41 6.14 21.33
CA ARG A 287 -9.12 6.76 22.64
C ARG A 287 -8.44 5.79 23.60
N SER A 288 -8.78 4.51 23.55
CA SER A 288 -8.18 3.45 24.38
C SER A 288 -6.92 2.82 23.76
N HIS A 289 -6.36 3.41 22.70
CA HIS A 289 -5.16 2.94 21.99
C HIS A 289 -5.28 1.51 21.39
N ARG A 290 -6.50 1.03 21.21
CA ARG A 290 -6.80 -0.23 20.53
C ARG A 290 -6.84 0.01 19.01
N TYR A 291 -5.70 0.33 18.42
CA TYR A 291 -5.62 0.84 17.04
C TYR A 291 -6.06 -0.19 15.99
N ALA A 292 -5.70 -1.47 16.14
CA ALA A 292 -6.17 -2.52 15.23
C ALA A 292 -7.70 -2.63 15.24
N ASP A 293 -8.34 -2.69 16.42
CA ASP A 293 -9.79 -2.76 16.56
C ASP A 293 -10.48 -1.53 15.94
N CYS A 294 -9.90 -0.34 16.17
CA CYS A 294 -10.37 0.90 15.59
C CYS A 294 -10.37 0.81 14.05
N ILE A 295 -9.25 0.39 13.45
CA ILE A 295 -9.08 0.39 12.00
C ILE A 295 -9.87 -0.72 11.32
N ILE A 296 -10.02 -1.89 11.92
CA ILE A 296 -10.89 -2.96 11.41
C ILE A 296 -12.32 -2.41 11.22
N LEU A 297 -12.88 -1.77 12.25
CA LEU A 297 -14.21 -1.16 12.15
C LEU A 297 -14.24 0.03 11.18
N LEU A 298 -13.24 0.90 11.24
CA LEU A 298 -13.17 2.10 10.41
C LEU A 298 -13.16 1.78 8.91
N LEU A 299 -12.39 0.79 8.49
CA LEU A 299 -12.30 0.38 7.09
C LEU A 299 -13.65 -0.12 6.56
N THR A 300 -14.37 -0.91 7.35
CA THR A 300 -15.72 -1.36 6.96
C THR A 300 -16.69 -0.21 6.83
N GLN A 301 -16.62 0.78 7.72
CA GLN A 301 -17.48 1.96 7.70
C GLN A 301 -17.11 2.93 6.58
N LEU A 302 -15.83 3.06 6.25
CA LEU A 302 -15.37 3.81 5.08
C LEU A 302 -15.91 3.18 3.79
N GLU A 303 -15.82 1.86 3.67
CA GLU A 303 -16.32 1.16 2.48
C GLU A 303 -17.84 1.34 2.33
N THR A 304 -18.59 1.23 3.42
CA THR A 304 -20.04 1.44 3.43
C THR A 304 -20.41 2.87 3.05
N GLY A 305 -19.76 3.87 3.65
CA GLY A 305 -20.00 5.28 3.34
C GLY A 305 -19.63 5.65 1.92
N LEU A 306 -18.47 5.19 1.45
CA LEU A 306 -18.02 5.41 0.07
C LEU A 306 -18.92 4.70 -0.95
N ARG A 307 -19.44 3.50 -0.65
CA ARG A 307 -20.41 2.79 -1.48
C ARG A 307 -21.71 3.59 -1.60
N LYS A 308 -22.17 4.21 -0.51
CA LYS A 308 -23.34 5.12 -0.54
C LYS A 308 -23.10 6.31 -1.47
N VAL A 309 -21.93 6.96 -1.36
CA VAL A 309 -21.56 8.06 -2.25
C VAL A 309 -21.47 7.59 -3.70
N PHE A 310 -20.76 6.49 -3.94
CA PHE A 310 -20.58 5.88 -5.25
C PHE A 310 -21.91 5.59 -5.95
N THR A 311 -22.84 4.91 -5.26
CA THR A 311 -24.15 4.57 -5.83
C THR A 311 -25.01 5.79 -6.10
N THR A 312 -24.86 6.85 -5.31
CA THR A 312 -25.56 8.12 -5.49
C THR A 312 -25.03 8.88 -6.72
N VAL A 313 -23.72 9.06 -6.83
CA VAL A 313 -23.13 9.86 -7.92
C VAL A 313 -23.18 9.14 -9.27
N ASN A 314 -23.17 7.82 -9.29
CA ASN A 314 -23.29 6.98 -10.49
C ASN A 314 -24.74 6.55 -10.78
N LYS A 315 -25.73 6.96 -9.96
CA LYS A 315 -27.16 6.67 -10.13
C LYS A 315 -27.47 5.16 -10.22
N CYS A 316 -26.74 4.34 -9.47
CA CYS A 316 -26.89 2.88 -9.45
C CYS A 316 -27.25 2.34 -8.04
N PRO A 317 -28.44 2.68 -7.48
CA PRO A 317 -28.83 2.35 -6.11
C PRO A 317 -28.84 0.84 -5.81
N GLN A 318 -29.09 -0.01 -6.81
CA GLN A 318 -29.07 -1.47 -6.67
C GLN A 318 -27.68 -2.03 -6.28
N ARG A 319 -26.61 -1.31 -6.56
CA ARG A 319 -25.23 -1.71 -6.22
C ARG A 319 -24.85 -1.39 -4.76
N PHE A 320 -25.78 -0.80 -4.00
CA PHE A 320 -25.56 -0.51 -2.59
C PHE A 320 -25.69 -1.74 -1.70
N LEU A 321 -26.58 -2.66 -2.04
CA LEU A 321 -26.84 -3.88 -1.29
C LEU A 321 -25.81 -4.97 -1.60
N THR A 322 -25.78 -6.02 -0.76
CA THR A 322 -25.02 -7.24 -1.05
C THR A 322 -25.47 -7.83 -2.39
N ALA A 323 -24.52 -8.33 -3.16
CA ALA A 323 -24.82 -9.10 -4.36
C ALA A 323 -25.48 -10.43 -3.98
N GLU A 324 -26.41 -10.88 -4.78
CA GLU A 324 -26.89 -12.25 -4.77
C GLU A 324 -25.86 -13.15 -5.48
N SER A 325 -25.91 -14.44 -5.25
CA SER A 325 -24.88 -15.45 -5.51
C SER A 325 -24.14 -15.43 -6.87
N THR A 326 -24.64 -14.71 -7.85
CA THR A 326 -24.09 -14.67 -9.22
C THR A 326 -23.43 -13.35 -9.61
N THR A 327 -23.55 -12.31 -8.77
CA THR A 327 -23.01 -10.96 -9.03
C THR A 327 -21.93 -10.60 -8.03
N PHE A 328 -20.97 -9.76 -8.46
CA PHE A 328 -19.90 -9.29 -7.59
C PHE A 328 -20.40 -8.21 -6.61
N TYR A 329 -19.90 -8.27 -5.38
CA TYR A 329 -20.12 -7.20 -4.41
C TYR A 329 -19.47 -5.90 -4.87
N THR A 330 -20.12 -4.76 -4.63
CA THR A 330 -19.50 -3.44 -4.82
C THR A 330 -18.53 -3.16 -3.66
N THR A 331 -17.27 -3.46 -3.89
CA THR A 331 -16.16 -3.35 -2.94
C THR A 331 -15.26 -2.17 -3.27
N PHE A 332 -14.23 -1.92 -2.47
CA PHE A 332 -13.24 -0.87 -2.74
C PHE A 332 -12.66 -0.94 -4.16
N ASP A 333 -12.40 -2.12 -4.69
CA ASP A 333 -11.83 -2.27 -6.03
C ASP A 333 -12.73 -1.66 -7.11
N GLU A 334 -14.05 -1.89 -7.02
CA GLU A 334 -15.02 -1.30 -7.93
C GLU A 334 -15.31 0.17 -7.63
N ILE A 335 -15.40 0.54 -6.35
CA ILE A 335 -15.63 1.92 -5.92
C ILE A 335 -14.51 2.84 -6.40
N LEU A 336 -13.27 2.37 -6.37
CA LEU A 336 -12.08 3.10 -6.77
C LEU A 336 -11.70 2.92 -8.25
N ALA A 337 -12.40 2.08 -9.00
CA ALA A 337 -12.12 1.84 -10.42
C ALA A 337 -12.38 3.09 -11.27
N LYS A 338 -11.70 3.16 -12.42
CA LYS A 338 -11.88 4.24 -13.40
C LYS A 338 -13.23 4.17 -14.13
N GLN A 339 -13.64 2.95 -14.43
CA GLN A 339 -14.84 2.64 -15.21
C GLN A 339 -15.71 1.65 -14.44
N LEU A 340 -16.99 1.73 -14.66
CA LEU A 340 -17.97 0.74 -14.20
C LEU A 340 -17.92 -0.50 -15.13
N SER A 341 -18.59 -1.57 -14.72
CA SER A 341 -18.64 -2.83 -15.49
C SER A 341 -19.17 -2.67 -16.91
N ASP A 342 -19.92 -1.61 -17.18
CA ASP A 342 -20.53 -1.31 -18.50
C ASP A 342 -19.72 -0.29 -19.30
N ASP A 343 -18.42 -0.14 -19.02
CA ASP A 343 -17.51 0.86 -19.61
C ASP A 343 -17.92 2.33 -19.37
N GLU A 344 -18.92 2.59 -18.54
CA GLU A 344 -19.28 3.94 -18.11
C GLU A 344 -18.22 4.51 -17.18
N ILE A 345 -18.04 5.83 -17.23
CA ILE A 345 -17.07 6.51 -16.36
C ILE A 345 -17.60 6.55 -14.92
N ASN A 346 -16.76 6.12 -13.97
CA ASN A 346 -17.06 6.29 -12.56
C ASN A 346 -16.95 7.77 -12.16
N ASN A 347 -18.04 8.35 -11.69
CA ASN A 347 -18.10 9.76 -11.29
C ASN A 347 -17.56 10.03 -9.87
N LEU A 348 -17.29 8.98 -9.08
CA LEU A 348 -16.79 9.15 -7.71
C LEU A 348 -15.46 9.90 -7.64
N PRO A 349 -14.45 9.64 -8.50
CA PRO A 349 -13.19 10.38 -8.49
C PRO A 349 -13.37 11.88 -8.75
N LEU A 350 -14.28 12.27 -9.64
CA LEU A 350 -14.61 13.68 -9.89
C LEU A 350 -15.28 14.32 -8.68
N PHE A 351 -16.16 13.58 -8.02
CA PHE A 351 -16.89 14.04 -6.84
C PHE A 351 -15.98 14.21 -5.61
N LEU A 352 -15.15 13.21 -5.29
CA LEU A 352 -14.25 13.25 -4.14
C LEU A 352 -13.04 14.15 -4.38
N GLY A 353 -12.60 14.30 -5.63
CA GLY A 353 -11.39 15.01 -6.01
C GLY A 353 -10.13 14.16 -5.87
N GLU A 354 -9.13 14.55 -6.65
CA GLU A 354 -7.86 13.81 -6.79
C GLU A 354 -7.15 13.56 -5.44
N PRO A 355 -7.03 14.54 -4.50
CA PRO A 355 -6.34 14.29 -3.23
C PRO A 355 -6.95 13.17 -2.39
N ALA A 356 -8.27 13.11 -2.31
CA ALA A 356 -8.96 12.07 -1.54
C ALA A 356 -8.81 10.69 -2.19
N MET A 357 -8.90 10.62 -3.51
CA MET A 357 -8.68 9.39 -4.26
C MET A 357 -7.24 8.90 -4.16
N GLU A 358 -6.24 9.80 -4.27
CA GLU A 358 -4.83 9.45 -4.09
C GLU A 358 -4.55 8.88 -2.69
N PHE A 359 -5.17 9.45 -1.65
CA PHE A 359 -5.06 8.91 -0.28
C PHE A 359 -5.61 7.49 -0.18
N LEU A 360 -6.82 7.26 -0.71
CA LEU A 360 -7.44 5.93 -0.70
C LEU A 360 -6.60 4.91 -1.48
N TRP A 361 -6.09 5.28 -2.66
CA TRP A 361 -5.20 4.42 -3.43
C TRP A 361 -3.91 4.09 -2.69
N ASP A 362 -3.28 5.08 -2.04
CA ASP A 362 -2.04 4.90 -1.30
C ASP A 362 -2.21 3.92 -0.13
N PHE A 363 -3.28 4.06 0.65
CA PHE A 363 -3.48 3.25 1.85
C PHE A 363 -4.10 1.87 1.59
N LEU A 364 -4.82 1.71 0.47
CA LEU A 364 -5.60 0.50 0.21
C LEU A 364 -5.09 -0.35 -0.96
N ASN A 365 -4.58 0.27 -2.05
CA ASN A 365 -4.38 -0.44 -3.32
C ASN A 365 -2.93 -0.52 -3.79
N TYR A 366 -2.09 0.52 -3.61
CA TYR A 366 -0.72 0.47 -4.12
C TYR A 366 0.11 -0.62 -3.46
N GLN A 367 0.84 -1.39 -4.28
CA GLN A 367 1.65 -2.52 -3.82
C GLN A 367 2.77 -2.10 -2.85
N ASP A 368 3.39 -0.95 -3.08
CA ASP A 368 4.42 -0.38 -2.21
C ASP A 368 3.82 0.38 -1.02
N GLY A 369 2.50 0.54 -0.99
CA GLY A 369 1.76 1.17 0.09
C GLY A 369 1.43 0.22 1.24
N PRO A 370 0.83 0.73 2.30
CA PRO A 370 0.53 -0.06 3.49
C PRO A 370 -0.57 -1.12 3.30
N ARG A 371 -1.39 -1.06 2.25
CA ARG A 371 -2.46 -2.02 1.94
C ARG A 371 -3.22 -2.51 3.17
N VAL A 372 -3.61 -1.56 4.01
CA VAL A 372 -4.06 -1.82 5.39
C VAL A 372 -5.24 -2.79 5.44
N ARG A 373 -6.19 -2.62 4.51
CA ARG A 373 -7.39 -3.45 4.46
C ARG A 373 -7.05 -4.91 4.14
N ASP A 374 -6.21 -5.16 3.14
CA ASP A 374 -5.84 -6.51 2.73
C ASP A 374 -5.10 -7.23 3.84
N HIS A 375 -4.06 -6.61 4.37
CA HIS A 375 -3.25 -7.21 5.43
C HIS A 375 -4.05 -7.52 6.70
N LEU A 376 -4.99 -6.64 7.10
CA LEU A 376 -5.86 -6.91 8.25
C LEU A 376 -6.87 -8.01 7.96
N SER A 377 -7.52 -7.99 6.78
CA SER A 377 -8.57 -8.97 6.46
C SER A 377 -8.03 -10.39 6.24
N HIS A 378 -6.77 -10.51 5.82
CA HIS A 378 -6.07 -11.80 5.68
C HIS A 378 -5.25 -12.21 6.91
N GLY A 379 -5.33 -11.44 8.01
CA GLY A 379 -4.63 -11.75 9.27
C GLY A 379 -3.10 -11.68 9.16
N GLU A 380 -2.57 -10.91 8.23
CA GLU A 380 -1.13 -10.83 7.95
C GLU A 380 -0.37 -9.91 8.92
N ILE A 381 -1.07 -9.10 9.71
CA ILE A 381 -0.51 -8.15 10.68
C ILE A 381 -0.83 -8.58 12.10
N SER A 382 0.12 -8.43 13.01
CA SER A 382 -0.12 -8.57 14.45
C SER A 382 -1.10 -7.48 14.92
N LEU A 383 -2.22 -7.90 15.50
CA LEU A 383 -3.24 -6.97 16.01
C LEU A 383 -2.73 -6.17 17.22
N ASN A 384 -1.82 -6.76 18.00
CA ASN A 384 -1.25 -6.11 19.19
C ASN A 384 -0.24 -5.03 18.84
N ASP A 385 0.48 -5.21 17.72
CA ASP A 385 1.56 -4.32 17.29
C ASP A 385 1.14 -3.36 16.15
N PHE A 386 -0.16 -3.17 15.97
CA PHE A 386 -0.66 -2.28 14.90
C PHE A 386 -0.23 -0.83 15.15
N PRO A 387 0.45 -0.16 14.18
CA PRO A 387 1.04 1.16 14.40
C PRO A 387 -0.01 2.26 14.59
N LYS A 388 0.23 3.11 15.61
CA LYS A 388 -0.56 4.32 15.86
C LYS A 388 -0.55 5.24 14.64
N GLU A 389 0.59 5.37 13.99
CA GLU A 389 0.79 6.26 12.85
C GLU A 389 -0.18 5.93 11.72
N VAL A 390 -0.31 4.67 11.35
CA VAL A 390 -1.26 4.22 10.30
C VAL A 390 -2.70 4.47 10.73
N ALA A 391 -3.02 4.16 11.99
CA ALA A 391 -4.36 4.38 12.54
C ALA A 391 -4.73 5.87 12.52
N ASN A 392 -3.82 6.72 12.95
CA ASN A 392 -4.03 8.17 12.98
C ASN A 392 -4.31 8.73 11.57
N GLN A 393 -3.55 8.30 10.55
CA GLN A 393 -3.73 8.79 9.18
C GLN A 393 -5.12 8.43 8.62
N LEU A 394 -5.53 7.17 8.76
CA LEU A 394 -6.85 6.71 8.29
C LEU A 394 -8.00 7.38 9.05
N PHE A 395 -7.86 7.52 10.37
CA PHE A 395 -8.87 8.15 11.19
C PHE A 395 -8.99 9.65 10.91
N ALA A 396 -7.86 10.38 10.79
CA ALA A 396 -7.83 11.79 10.43
C ALA A 396 -8.47 12.06 9.05
N PHE A 397 -8.15 11.21 8.06
CA PHE A 397 -8.79 11.27 6.74
C PHE A 397 -10.31 11.06 6.84
N SER A 398 -10.75 10.10 7.66
CA SER A 398 -12.17 9.82 7.86
C SER A 398 -12.92 11.00 8.47
N ILE A 399 -12.30 11.74 9.38
CA ILE A 399 -12.87 12.98 9.95
C ILE A 399 -13.12 14.00 8.84
N VAL A 400 -12.19 14.18 7.92
CA VAL A 400 -12.38 15.10 6.79
C VAL A 400 -13.50 14.63 5.86
N LEU A 401 -13.63 13.31 5.65
CA LEU A 401 -14.79 12.78 4.91
C LEU A 401 -16.10 13.05 5.62
N LEU A 402 -16.18 12.83 6.94
CA LEU A 402 -17.40 13.14 7.70
C LEU A 402 -17.80 14.62 7.56
N LEU A 403 -16.83 15.54 7.67
CA LEU A 403 -17.02 16.98 7.50
C LEU A 403 -17.53 17.39 6.12
N ARG A 404 -17.21 16.61 5.09
CA ARG A 404 -17.66 16.90 3.73
C ARG A 404 -19.18 16.67 3.55
N PHE A 405 -19.79 15.89 4.43
CA PHE A 405 -21.18 15.48 4.34
C PHE A 405 -22.04 15.96 5.52
N VAL A 406 -21.71 17.13 6.08
CA VAL A 406 -22.52 17.85 7.07
C VAL A 406 -23.10 19.13 6.49
N GLY A 407 -24.11 19.69 7.15
CA GLY A 407 -24.66 21.00 6.79
C GLY A 407 -23.66 22.15 7.01
N GLU A 408 -23.86 23.26 6.30
CA GLU A 408 -22.97 24.43 6.33
C GLU A 408 -22.85 25.05 7.73
N ASP A 409 -23.88 25.00 8.54
CA ASP A 409 -23.89 25.43 9.93
C ASP A 409 -22.89 24.65 10.79
N VAL A 410 -22.89 23.33 10.67
CA VAL A 410 -21.95 22.45 11.38
C VAL A 410 -20.53 22.61 10.84
N LEU A 411 -20.39 22.72 9.52
CA LEU A 411 -19.12 22.89 8.85
C LEU A 411 -18.42 24.20 9.26
N SER A 412 -19.18 25.31 9.34
CA SER A 412 -18.63 26.61 9.73
C SER A 412 -18.10 26.58 11.17
N VAL A 413 -18.88 26.07 12.11
CA VAL A 413 -18.47 25.92 13.52
C VAL A 413 -17.24 24.98 13.64
N SER A 414 -17.23 23.88 12.89
CA SER A 414 -16.08 22.95 12.92
C SER A 414 -14.80 23.60 12.39
N LYS A 415 -14.89 24.47 11.37
CA LYS A 415 -13.75 25.19 10.79
C LYS A 415 -13.15 26.25 11.72
N GLU A 416 -13.83 26.67 12.80
CA GLU A 416 -13.26 27.54 13.81
C GLU A 416 -12.17 26.83 14.65
N ASN A 417 -12.26 25.50 14.76
CA ASN A 417 -11.22 24.71 15.43
C ASN A 417 -9.96 24.62 14.56
N ALA A 418 -8.81 25.10 15.10
CA ALA A 418 -7.54 25.16 14.39
C ALA A 418 -7.04 23.77 13.96
N SER A 419 -7.23 22.74 14.79
CA SER A 419 -6.84 21.36 14.49
C SER A 419 -7.66 20.79 13.34
N ILE A 420 -8.96 21.01 13.32
CA ILE A 420 -9.85 20.60 12.22
C ILE A 420 -9.45 21.30 10.91
N LYS A 421 -9.19 22.60 10.98
CA LYS A 421 -8.72 23.37 9.81
C LYS A 421 -7.42 22.81 9.25
N THR A 422 -6.50 22.40 10.12
CA THR A 422 -5.24 21.76 9.70
C THR A 422 -5.49 20.42 9.02
N LEU A 423 -6.39 19.57 9.55
CA LEU A 423 -6.76 18.30 8.92
C LEU A 423 -7.34 18.52 7.51
N ILE A 424 -8.25 19.49 7.37
CA ILE A 424 -8.84 19.83 6.06
C ILE A 424 -7.75 20.29 5.07
N ASN A 425 -6.81 21.12 5.51
CA ASN A 425 -5.71 21.59 4.65
C ASN A 425 -4.81 20.44 4.23
N CYS A 426 -4.42 19.55 5.16
CA CYS A 426 -3.61 18.36 4.84
C CYS A 426 -4.31 17.47 3.81
N ALA A 427 -5.61 17.24 3.97
CA ALA A 427 -6.39 16.44 3.03
C ALA A 427 -6.50 17.07 1.63
N ASN A 428 -6.70 18.39 1.55
CA ASN A 428 -6.80 19.10 0.29
C ASN A 428 -5.48 19.20 -0.48
N CYS A 429 -4.35 19.21 0.26
CA CYS A 429 -3.00 19.27 -0.30
C CYS A 429 -2.38 17.88 -0.48
N TYR A 430 -3.10 16.81 -0.19
CA TYR A 430 -2.56 15.45 -0.29
C TYR A 430 -2.07 15.16 -1.71
N CYS A 431 -0.89 14.57 -1.79
CA CYS A 431 -0.31 14.02 -3.01
C CYS A 431 0.12 12.59 -2.73
N SER A 432 -0.10 11.69 -3.67
CA SER A 432 0.26 10.28 -3.52
C SER A 432 1.73 10.10 -3.09
N GLN A 433 1.97 9.24 -2.11
CA GLN A 433 3.29 8.92 -1.57
C GLN A 433 3.86 7.62 -2.14
N PHE A 434 3.00 6.68 -2.54
CA PHE A 434 3.37 5.32 -2.94
C PHE A 434 3.24 5.06 -4.43
N HIS A 435 2.62 5.96 -5.18
CA HIS A 435 2.60 5.82 -6.65
C HIS A 435 4.03 5.77 -7.20
N PRO A 436 4.34 4.92 -8.21
CA PRO A 436 5.68 4.80 -8.79
C PRO A 436 6.32 6.13 -9.19
N LEU A 437 5.50 7.09 -9.64
CA LEU A 437 5.95 8.44 -9.97
C LEU A 437 6.43 9.21 -8.73
N SER A 438 5.71 9.13 -7.62
CA SER A 438 6.09 9.79 -6.37
C SER A 438 7.36 9.17 -5.77
N GLN A 439 7.46 7.84 -5.85
CA GLN A 439 8.67 7.13 -5.45
C GLN A 439 9.87 7.48 -6.34
N LEU A 440 9.67 7.64 -7.65
CA LEU A 440 10.72 8.09 -8.56
C LEU A 440 11.22 9.49 -8.18
N LYS A 441 10.33 10.44 -7.92
CA LYS A 441 10.70 11.79 -7.47
C LYS A 441 11.57 11.76 -6.21
N LYS A 442 11.17 10.98 -5.20
CA LYS A 442 11.96 10.81 -3.97
C LYS A 442 13.35 10.26 -4.28
N LYS A 443 13.45 9.21 -5.11
CA LYS A 443 14.73 8.59 -5.49
C LYS A 443 15.65 9.55 -6.27
N ILE A 444 15.10 10.38 -7.16
CA ILE A 444 15.84 11.44 -7.84
C ILE A 444 16.46 12.41 -6.83
N LEU A 445 15.67 12.90 -5.88
CA LEU A 445 16.15 13.84 -4.87
C LEU A 445 17.16 13.21 -3.91
N TYR A 446 17.01 11.95 -3.54
CA TYR A 446 18.03 11.22 -2.75
C TYR A 446 19.34 11.09 -3.50
N CYS A 447 19.29 10.74 -4.78
CA CYS A 447 20.49 10.63 -5.61
C CYS A 447 21.17 11.99 -5.81
N GLU A 448 20.39 13.04 -6.06
CA GLU A 448 20.89 14.42 -6.15
C GLU A 448 21.62 14.83 -4.87
N LYS A 449 21.01 14.60 -3.71
CA LYS A 449 21.62 14.89 -2.41
C LYS A 449 22.94 14.13 -2.20
N SER A 450 22.99 12.88 -2.60
CA SER A 450 24.22 12.06 -2.51
C SER A 450 25.31 12.60 -3.42
N ILE A 451 25.01 13.00 -4.66
CA ILE A 451 26.00 13.58 -5.60
C ILE A 451 26.52 14.94 -5.09
N ARG A 452 25.68 15.75 -4.44
CA ARG A 452 26.10 17.06 -3.89
C ARG A 452 27.12 16.98 -2.77
N ILE A 453 27.29 15.82 -2.14
CA ILE A 453 28.31 15.61 -1.10
C ILE A 453 29.69 15.43 -1.70
N TRP A 454 29.81 15.01 -2.98
CA TRP A 454 31.10 14.68 -3.58
C TRP A 454 32.16 15.78 -3.51
N PRO A 455 31.86 17.08 -3.70
CA PRO A 455 32.85 18.16 -3.52
C PRO A 455 33.42 18.28 -2.09
N GLN A 456 32.72 17.73 -1.11
CA GLN A 456 33.12 17.78 0.31
C GLN A 456 33.91 16.53 0.73
N LEU A 457 34.08 15.55 -0.16
CA LEU A 457 34.81 14.33 0.14
C LEU A 457 36.28 14.65 0.43
N PRO A 458 36.90 13.92 1.38
CA PRO A 458 38.27 14.13 1.73
C PRO A 458 39.21 13.72 0.59
N LEU A 459 40.21 14.54 0.30
CA LEU A 459 41.10 14.40 -0.86
C LEU A 459 42.56 14.38 -0.47
N VAL A 460 43.35 13.65 -1.25
CA VAL A 460 44.80 13.76 -1.22
C VAL A 460 45.25 15.03 -1.98
N PRO A 461 46.47 15.57 -1.72
CA PRO A 461 47.01 16.74 -2.41
C PRO A 461 46.96 16.59 -3.93
N VAL A 462 46.53 17.67 -4.62
CA VAL A 462 46.29 17.69 -6.08
C VAL A 462 47.55 17.34 -6.87
N GLU A 463 48.73 17.77 -6.43
CA GLU A 463 50.03 17.47 -7.05
C GLU A 463 50.24 15.97 -7.23
N GLN A 464 49.85 15.16 -6.25
CA GLN A 464 50.01 13.69 -6.30
C GLN A 464 49.01 13.02 -7.26
N ILE A 465 47.89 13.67 -7.54
CA ILE A 465 46.91 13.19 -8.51
C ILE A 465 47.39 13.50 -9.92
N GLN A 466 47.98 14.67 -10.15
CA GLN A 466 48.52 15.11 -11.45
C GLN A 466 49.74 14.27 -11.91
N GLU A 467 50.61 13.89 -10.99
CA GLU A 467 51.75 13.00 -11.30
C GLU A 467 51.27 11.59 -11.71
N ALA A 468 50.16 11.12 -11.19
CA ALA A 468 49.64 9.77 -11.48
C ALA A 468 48.84 9.64 -12.78
N THR A 469 48.37 10.78 -13.33
CA THR A 469 47.55 10.83 -14.54
C THR A 469 47.82 12.10 -15.32
N ARG A 470 48.28 11.99 -16.57
CA ARG A 470 48.26 13.09 -17.52
C ARG A 470 46.78 13.38 -17.81
N LEU A 471 46.27 14.51 -17.26
CA LEU A 471 44.90 14.91 -17.33
C LEU A 471 44.68 15.72 -18.61
N GLU A 472 44.23 15.06 -19.66
CA GLU A 472 43.67 15.70 -20.83
C GLU A 472 42.14 15.73 -20.68
N ASP A 473 41.48 16.84 -21.07
CA ASP A 473 40.01 16.90 -21.19
C ASP A 473 39.62 15.90 -22.29
N THR A 474 38.82 14.91 -21.89
CA THR A 474 38.37 13.92 -22.85
C THR A 474 37.15 14.47 -23.63
N PRO A 475 37.00 14.12 -24.92
CA PRO A 475 35.85 14.54 -25.74
C PRO A 475 34.52 14.21 -25.05
N GLU A 476 34.44 13.10 -24.33
CA GLU A 476 33.23 12.63 -23.65
C GLU A 476 32.78 13.57 -22.55
N THR A 477 33.69 14.27 -21.87
CA THR A 477 33.32 15.27 -20.85
C THR A 477 32.65 16.48 -21.48
N ASN A 478 33.17 16.92 -22.62
CA ASN A 478 32.58 18.05 -23.37
C ASN A 478 31.19 17.69 -23.90
N ASP A 479 31.02 16.48 -24.46
CA ASP A 479 29.72 15.98 -24.95
C ASP A 479 28.69 15.91 -23.83
N CYS A 480 29.11 15.44 -22.66
CA CYS A 480 28.26 15.37 -21.49
C CYS A 480 27.79 16.77 -21.04
N HIS A 481 28.70 17.74 -20.98
CA HIS A 481 28.37 19.12 -20.62
C HIS A 481 27.42 19.78 -21.64
N HIS A 482 27.63 19.55 -22.94
CA HIS A 482 26.73 20.03 -23.98
C HIS A 482 25.32 19.46 -23.83
N LEU A 483 25.17 18.17 -23.54
CA LEU A 483 23.89 17.55 -23.29
C LEU A 483 23.23 18.10 -22.03
N ILE A 484 23.97 18.31 -20.94
CA ILE A 484 23.47 18.91 -19.70
C ILE A 484 22.90 20.31 -19.97
N ILE A 485 23.65 21.15 -20.69
CA ILE A 485 23.21 22.51 -21.04
C ILE A 485 21.95 22.46 -21.90
N LYS A 486 21.93 21.59 -22.91
CA LYS A 486 20.77 21.42 -23.81
C LYS A 486 19.52 21.02 -23.02
N ILE A 487 19.59 19.95 -22.22
CA ILE A 487 18.45 19.47 -21.45
C ILE A 487 18.02 20.50 -20.40
N SER A 488 18.96 21.14 -19.71
CA SER A 488 18.66 22.16 -18.71
C SER A 488 17.93 23.38 -19.34
N SER A 489 18.33 23.78 -20.54
CA SER A 489 17.68 24.88 -21.26
C SER A 489 16.25 24.53 -21.67
N GLU A 490 16.01 23.28 -22.10
CA GLU A 490 14.67 22.81 -22.44
C GLU A 490 13.77 22.74 -21.22
N LEU A 491 14.27 22.19 -20.12
CA LEU A 491 13.54 22.13 -18.84
C LEU A 491 13.24 23.54 -18.29
N GLN A 492 14.18 24.47 -18.41
CA GLN A 492 13.98 25.86 -18.01
C GLN A 492 12.92 26.52 -18.86
N HIS A 493 12.93 26.33 -20.20
CA HIS A 493 11.90 26.86 -21.10
C HIS A 493 10.50 26.33 -20.76
N TYR A 494 10.39 25.04 -20.43
CA TYR A 494 9.14 24.43 -19.94
C TYR A 494 8.64 25.08 -18.64
N MET A 495 9.54 25.42 -17.72
CA MET A 495 9.16 26.06 -16.46
C MET A 495 8.70 27.50 -16.63
N LEU A 496 9.31 28.24 -17.55
CA LEU A 496 8.97 29.65 -17.84
C LEU A 496 7.58 29.83 -18.50
N GLN A 497 7.05 28.75 -19.12
CA GLN A 497 5.69 28.77 -19.69
C GLN A 497 4.60 28.50 -18.62
N GLY A 498 4.97 28.08 -17.40
CA GLY A 498 4.08 27.98 -16.25
C GLY A 498 4.30 29.13 -15.29
N ASP A 499 3.25 29.57 -14.57
CA ASP A 499 3.23 30.68 -13.60
C ASP A 499 4.21 30.54 -12.41
N CYS A 500 5.48 30.30 -12.67
CA CYS A 500 6.50 30.15 -11.64
C CYS A 500 7.35 31.41 -11.52
N ASN A 501 7.44 31.99 -10.31
CA ASN A 501 8.36 33.06 -9.97
C ASN A 501 9.83 32.58 -10.02
N LEU A 502 10.44 32.64 -11.20
CA LEU A 502 11.78 32.12 -11.49
C LEU A 502 12.88 33.19 -11.48
N SER A 503 12.66 34.36 -10.89
CA SER A 503 13.65 35.48 -10.85
C SER A 503 15.03 35.02 -10.30
N ASN A 504 15.10 34.03 -9.41
CA ASN A 504 16.35 33.55 -8.81
C ASN A 504 17.13 32.53 -9.67
N LEU A 505 16.57 32.04 -10.79
CA LEU A 505 17.24 31.06 -11.68
C LEU A 505 18.10 31.73 -12.74
N LEU A 506 17.94 33.04 -12.99
CA LEU A 506 18.64 33.75 -14.06
C LEU A 506 20.10 34.08 -13.71
N ASP A 507 20.42 34.22 -12.41
CA ASP A 507 21.72 34.75 -11.96
C ASP A 507 22.76 33.67 -11.63
N ASN A 508 22.41 32.39 -11.62
CA ASN A 508 23.32 31.31 -11.25
C ASN A 508 24.02 30.63 -12.46
N PRO A 509 25.28 30.19 -12.31
CA PRO A 509 25.98 29.48 -13.38
C PRO A 509 25.27 28.17 -13.75
N PRO A 510 25.35 27.69 -15.01
CA PRO A 510 24.65 26.50 -15.51
C PRO A 510 24.88 25.24 -14.65
N THR A 511 26.05 25.10 -14.06
CA THR A 511 26.43 23.97 -13.20
C THR A 511 25.76 23.95 -11.83
N ALA A 512 25.20 25.07 -11.35
CA ALA A 512 24.42 25.14 -10.12
C ALA A 512 22.91 25.00 -10.39
N LYS A 513 22.47 25.28 -11.61
CA LYS A 513 21.04 25.30 -11.98
C LYS A 513 20.39 23.93 -12.01
N TRP A 514 21.13 22.88 -12.32
CA TRP A 514 20.55 21.53 -12.46
C TRP A 514 19.84 21.03 -11.19
N SER A 515 20.43 21.27 -10.01
CA SER A 515 19.82 20.87 -8.75
C SER A 515 18.52 21.63 -8.46
N LEU A 516 18.51 22.94 -8.70
CA LEU A 516 17.31 23.75 -8.53
C LEU A 516 16.19 23.33 -9.49
N LEU A 517 16.53 23.04 -10.75
CA LEU A 517 15.58 22.52 -11.74
C LEU A 517 14.97 21.17 -11.30
N LEU A 518 15.79 20.25 -10.77
CA LEU A 518 15.30 18.98 -10.26
C LEU A 518 14.30 19.18 -9.11
N HIS A 519 14.65 20.01 -8.12
CA HIS A 519 13.78 20.28 -6.99
C HIS A 519 12.46 20.89 -7.42
N GLU A 520 12.48 21.91 -8.27
CA GLU A 520 11.27 22.58 -8.77
C GLU A 520 10.37 21.61 -9.54
N LEU A 521 10.95 20.80 -10.44
CA LEU A 521 10.17 19.83 -11.23
C LEU A 521 9.64 18.68 -10.39
N CYS A 522 10.41 18.22 -9.40
CA CYS A 522 9.94 17.20 -8.47
C CYS A 522 8.82 17.72 -7.53
N ASN A 523 8.79 19.02 -7.25
CA ASN A 523 7.73 19.63 -6.44
C ASN A 523 6.42 19.87 -7.21
N LYS A 524 6.46 19.91 -8.56
CA LYS A 524 5.22 20.04 -9.34
C LYS A 524 4.30 18.85 -9.12
N ARG A 525 3.00 19.14 -8.93
CA ARG A 525 1.98 18.10 -8.85
C ARG A 525 1.81 17.46 -10.24
N ILE A 526 1.85 16.14 -10.29
CA ILE A 526 1.56 15.35 -11.50
C ILE A 526 0.45 14.37 -11.13
N ARG A 527 -0.52 14.22 -12.01
CA ARG A 527 -1.64 13.30 -11.81
C ARG A 527 -1.14 11.85 -11.77
N THR A 528 -1.59 11.12 -10.76
CA THR A 528 -1.20 9.74 -10.52
C THR A 528 -2.33 8.75 -10.74
N LEU A 529 -3.58 9.22 -10.63
CA LEU A 529 -4.75 8.35 -10.75
C LEU A 529 -4.89 7.76 -12.15
N TYR A 530 -5.14 6.46 -12.20
CA TYR A 530 -5.41 5.71 -13.42
C TYR A 530 -4.31 5.79 -14.47
N CYS A 531 -3.07 5.79 -13.99
CA CYS A 531 -1.90 5.82 -14.84
C CYS A 531 -1.87 4.62 -15.79
N PRO A 532 -1.72 4.83 -17.11
CA PRO A 532 -1.71 3.75 -18.09
C PRO A 532 -0.55 2.77 -17.88
N ARG A 533 -0.75 1.50 -18.23
CA ARG A 533 0.25 0.45 -18.05
C ARG A 533 1.58 0.76 -18.75
N SER A 534 1.53 1.35 -19.96
CA SER A 534 2.73 1.79 -20.70
C SER A 534 3.56 2.81 -19.91
N VAL A 535 2.88 3.76 -19.27
CA VAL A 535 3.52 4.77 -18.41
C VAL A 535 4.11 4.12 -17.16
N LEU A 536 3.38 3.22 -16.50
CA LEU A 536 3.88 2.49 -15.33
C LEU A 536 5.15 1.68 -15.65
N GLU A 537 5.21 1.01 -16.81
CA GLU A 537 6.40 0.28 -17.26
C GLU A 537 7.61 1.22 -17.40
N VAL A 538 7.41 2.39 -18.00
CA VAL A 538 8.48 3.40 -18.12
C VAL A 538 8.93 3.90 -16.74
N LEU A 539 8.00 4.23 -15.84
CA LEU A 539 8.32 4.68 -14.49
C LEU A 539 9.15 3.66 -13.71
N VAL A 540 8.84 2.38 -13.83
CA VAL A 540 9.61 1.29 -13.19
C VAL A 540 11.05 1.25 -13.72
N ILE A 541 11.26 1.44 -15.02
CA ILE A 541 12.62 1.47 -15.61
C ILE A 541 13.38 2.70 -15.10
N LEU A 542 12.76 3.89 -15.14
CA LEU A 542 13.38 5.13 -14.64
C LEU A 542 13.72 5.04 -13.16
N GLN A 543 12.85 4.42 -12.37
CA GLN A 543 13.08 4.18 -10.96
C GLN A 543 14.30 3.27 -10.72
N LYS A 544 14.43 2.19 -11.49
CA LYS A 544 15.62 1.31 -11.44
C LYS A 544 16.88 2.08 -11.80
N ILE A 545 16.88 2.89 -12.85
CA ILE A 545 18.03 3.73 -13.25
C ILE A 545 18.44 4.66 -12.10
N SER A 546 17.47 5.35 -11.46
CA SER A 546 17.74 6.25 -10.34
C SER A 546 18.35 5.53 -9.14
N VAL A 547 17.88 4.33 -8.82
CA VAL A 547 18.44 3.49 -7.75
C VAL A 547 19.88 3.10 -8.06
N GLN A 548 20.19 2.69 -9.31
CA GLN A 548 21.55 2.36 -9.71
C GLN A 548 22.48 3.57 -9.62
N CYS A 549 22.04 4.76 -10.05
CA CYS A 549 22.80 5.99 -9.89
C CYS A 549 23.12 6.30 -8.43
N HIS A 550 22.14 6.10 -7.53
CA HIS A 550 22.35 6.30 -6.09
C HIS A 550 23.37 5.30 -5.53
N LEU A 551 23.28 4.03 -5.90
CA LEU A 551 24.25 2.99 -5.49
C LEU A 551 25.67 3.33 -5.95
N VAL A 552 25.84 3.83 -7.18
CA VAL A 552 27.15 4.29 -7.67
C VAL A 552 27.68 5.42 -6.79
N SER A 553 26.85 6.42 -6.49
CA SER A 553 27.21 7.53 -5.63
C SER A 553 27.64 7.08 -4.24
N ASP A 554 26.88 6.22 -3.60
CA ASP A 554 27.18 5.70 -2.25
C ASP A 554 28.48 4.87 -2.23
N GLN A 555 28.71 4.03 -3.24
CA GLN A 555 29.95 3.28 -3.38
C GLN A 555 31.16 4.21 -3.53
N ILE A 556 31.03 5.28 -4.29
CA ILE A 556 32.10 6.27 -4.47
C ILE A 556 32.38 6.99 -3.14
N ILE A 557 31.36 7.44 -2.42
CA ILE A 557 31.50 8.09 -1.12
C ILE A 557 32.21 7.16 -0.14
N ALA A 558 31.67 5.96 0.05
CA ALA A 558 32.21 4.98 0.98
C ALA A 558 33.67 4.59 0.63
N THR A 559 33.95 4.36 -0.66
CA THR A 559 35.30 4.00 -1.11
C THR A 559 36.29 5.16 -0.89
N THR A 560 35.84 6.40 -1.17
CA THR A 560 36.70 7.59 -0.99
C THR A 560 37.06 7.78 0.47
N GLU A 561 36.10 7.69 1.38
CA GLU A 561 36.33 7.84 2.83
C GLU A 561 37.24 6.75 3.40
N ILE A 562 36.99 5.49 3.04
CA ILE A 562 37.82 4.36 3.51
C ILE A 562 39.25 4.48 2.97
N ARG A 563 39.42 4.76 1.67
CA ARG A 563 40.73 4.86 1.05
C ARG A 563 41.50 6.08 1.53
N PHE A 564 40.82 7.21 1.80
CA PHE A 564 41.45 8.38 2.40
C PHE A 564 41.98 8.08 3.80
N LYS A 565 41.20 7.43 4.66
CA LYS A 565 41.64 7.00 6.00
C LYS A 565 42.88 6.08 5.90
N GLN A 566 42.84 5.10 5.00
CA GLN A 566 44.00 4.20 4.76
C GLN A 566 45.21 4.94 4.19
N TRP A 567 45.00 5.96 3.35
CA TRP A 567 46.05 6.81 2.84
C TRP A 567 46.73 7.59 3.97
N MET A 568 45.99 8.24 4.81
CA MET A 568 46.50 8.99 5.97
C MET A 568 47.25 8.10 6.96
N GLN A 569 46.79 6.85 7.14
CA GLN A 569 47.45 5.84 7.98
C GLN A 569 48.63 5.12 7.27
N LYS A 570 48.93 5.46 6.02
CA LYS A 570 49.97 4.82 5.19
C LYS A 570 49.82 3.30 5.05
N THR A 571 48.63 2.77 5.18
CA THR A 571 48.36 1.32 5.11
C THR A 571 48.06 0.80 3.69
N LEU A 572 47.88 1.71 2.70
CA LEU A 572 47.63 1.33 1.32
C LEU A 572 48.85 0.71 0.65
N ARG A 573 48.66 -0.47 0.06
CA ARG A 573 49.67 -1.09 -0.83
C ARG A 573 49.83 -0.27 -2.13
N SER A 574 50.98 -0.34 -2.78
CA SER A 574 51.31 0.44 -3.98
C SER A 574 50.21 0.35 -5.07
N ARG A 575 49.72 -0.85 -5.39
CA ARG A 575 48.64 -1.06 -6.37
C ARG A 575 47.30 -0.42 -5.91
N GLN A 576 46.96 -0.51 -4.62
CA GLN A 576 45.77 0.09 -4.07
C GLN A 576 45.85 1.62 -4.07
N ARG A 577 47.01 2.17 -3.77
CA ARG A 577 47.31 3.59 -3.85
C ARG A 577 47.11 4.12 -5.28
N GLN A 578 47.66 3.42 -6.27
CA GLN A 578 47.53 3.79 -7.67
C GLN A 578 46.08 3.70 -8.15
N ASN A 579 45.33 2.67 -7.78
CA ASN A 579 43.92 2.55 -8.09
C ASN A 579 43.07 3.66 -7.43
N TYR A 580 43.39 4.05 -6.20
CA TYR A 580 42.73 5.15 -5.52
C TYR A 580 42.95 6.50 -6.23
N LEU A 581 44.20 6.78 -6.64
CA LEU A 581 44.53 7.99 -7.43
C LEU A 581 43.79 7.99 -8.77
N ARG A 582 43.69 6.84 -9.46
CA ARG A 582 42.88 6.71 -10.68
C ARG A 582 41.42 6.97 -10.41
N MET A 583 40.86 6.44 -9.34
CA MET A 583 39.47 6.71 -8.94
C MET A 583 39.25 8.21 -8.73
N LEU A 584 40.14 8.87 -7.96
CA LEU A 584 40.05 10.30 -7.70
C LEU A 584 40.14 11.14 -8.97
N SER A 585 40.96 10.74 -9.95
CA SER A 585 41.00 11.42 -11.24
C SER A 585 39.72 11.27 -12.08
N ARG A 586 38.87 10.30 -11.77
CA ARG A 586 37.56 10.05 -12.45
C ARG A 586 36.36 10.66 -11.68
N ILE A 587 36.52 10.92 -10.39
CA ILE A 587 35.56 11.63 -9.55
C ILE A 587 35.87 13.10 -9.64
N ASN A 588 34.98 13.92 -10.13
CA ASN A 588 35.25 15.33 -10.32
C ASN A 588 35.51 16.12 -9.04
N LEU A 589 36.66 16.71 -8.93
CA LEU A 589 37.10 17.49 -7.80
C LEU A 589 37.24 18.99 -8.05
N SER A 590 36.60 19.52 -9.07
CA SER A 590 36.70 20.91 -9.50
C SER A 590 35.99 21.93 -8.60
N PHE A 591 35.83 21.70 -7.30
CA PHE A 591 35.16 22.62 -6.40
C PHE A 591 35.99 23.12 -5.21
N ARG A 592 37.30 23.41 -5.40
CA ARG A 592 37.95 24.36 -4.53
C ARG A 592 38.47 25.52 -5.37
N PHE A 593 37.64 26.54 -5.55
CA PHE A 593 38.14 27.88 -5.72
C PHE A 593 38.82 28.30 -4.41
N VAL A 594 40.11 28.06 -4.31
CA VAL A 594 40.92 28.85 -3.42
C VAL A 594 41.17 30.14 -4.19
N LEU A 595 40.42 31.17 -3.87
CA LEU A 595 40.80 32.54 -4.20
C LEU A 595 42.12 32.83 -3.49
N VAL A 596 43.22 32.56 -4.16
CA VAL A 596 44.49 33.19 -3.85
C VAL A 596 44.47 34.48 -4.64
N GLU A 597 44.23 35.61 -3.92
CA GLU A 597 44.36 36.94 -4.48
C GLU A 597 45.76 37.10 -5.10
N GLY A 598 45.80 37.33 -6.42
CA GLY A 598 46.99 37.85 -7.06
C GLY A 598 47.58 37.09 -8.24
N SER A 599 46.94 36.09 -8.84
CA SER A 599 47.45 35.41 -10.03
C SER A 599 46.40 35.22 -11.11
N PRO A 600 46.62 35.71 -12.38
CA PRO A 600 45.64 35.57 -13.46
C PRO A 600 45.77 34.25 -14.23
N GLN A 601 46.16 33.17 -13.57
CA GLN A 601 46.15 31.80 -14.15
C GLN A 601 45.16 30.93 -13.37
N THR A 602 43.90 31.05 -13.71
CA THR A 602 42.86 30.06 -13.39
C THR A 602 43.16 28.82 -14.20
N ALA A 603 43.97 27.91 -13.66
CA ALA A 603 44.02 26.55 -14.16
C ALA A 603 42.67 25.90 -13.83
N MET A 604 41.78 25.94 -14.80
CA MET A 604 40.56 25.11 -14.80
C MET A 604 41.04 23.64 -14.84
N LEU A 605 41.14 23.03 -13.68
CA LEU A 605 41.28 21.59 -13.58
C LEU A 605 39.97 20.95 -13.94
N SER A 606 39.83 20.63 -15.22
CA SER A 606 38.71 19.85 -15.72
C SER A 606 38.81 18.45 -15.26
N ILE A 607 37.84 17.86 -15.00
CA ILE A 607 37.25 16.94 -14.79
C ILE A 607 36.24 16.14 -15.08
N LYS A 608 36.17 15.20 -15.23
CA LYS A 608 36.03 14.15 -14.67
C LYS A 608 34.62 13.67 -14.79
N LEU A 609 34.55 12.54 -15.53
CA LEU A 609 33.41 12.02 -16.28
C LEU A 609 32.20 11.57 -15.46
N LEU A 610 32.39 10.99 -14.26
CA LEU A 610 31.28 10.34 -13.56
C LEU A 610 30.25 11.27 -12.92
N CYS A 611 30.69 12.40 -12.33
CA CYS A 611 29.77 13.35 -11.75
C CYS A 611 28.86 14.00 -12.80
N PRO A 612 29.39 14.57 -13.90
CA PRO A 612 28.56 15.08 -14.99
C PRO A 612 27.65 14.02 -15.61
N VAL A 613 28.09 12.79 -15.74
CA VAL A 613 27.28 11.71 -16.30
C VAL A 613 26.11 11.35 -15.40
N LEU A 614 26.30 11.24 -14.08
CA LEU A 614 25.18 11.02 -13.17
C LEU A 614 24.22 12.20 -13.15
N GLN A 615 24.71 13.43 -13.21
CA GLN A 615 23.89 14.65 -13.37
C GLN A 615 23.09 14.60 -14.66
N LEU A 616 23.71 14.24 -15.79
CA LEU A 616 23.05 14.06 -17.07
C LEU A 616 21.93 13.02 -17.01
N ILE A 617 22.19 11.88 -16.38
CA ILE A 617 21.17 10.81 -16.24
C ILE A 617 20.01 11.29 -15.38
N LEU A 618 20.25 11.99 -14.28
CA LEU A 618 19.16 12.55 -13.46
C LEU A 618 18.34 13.59 -14.21
N LEU A 619 18.99 14.46 -14.97
CA LEU A 619 18.30 15.43 -15.84
C LEU A 619 17.50 14.71 -16.93
N LEU A 620 18.03 13.64 -17.53
CA LEU A 620 17.31 12.81 -18.48
C LEU A 620 16.08 12.18 -17.86
N ILE A 621 16.20 11.57 -16.66
CA ILE A 621 15.04 11.01 -15.94
C ILE A 621 14.01 12.10 -15.66
N THR A 622 14.44 13.31 -15.30
CA THR A 622 13.53 14.43 -15.00
C THR A 622 12.84 14.94 -16.27
N LEU A 623 13.54 14.98 -17.39
CA LEU A 623 12.96 15.28 -18.69
C LEU A 623 11.87 14.28 -19.08
N GLU A 624 12.16 12.98 -18.93
CA GLU A 624 11.20 11.92 -19.20
C GLU A 624 10.00 11.96 -18.23
N LEU A 625 10.23 12.37 -16.97
CA LEU A 625 9.17 12.57 -16.01
C LEU A 625 8.19 13.69 -16.42
N VAL A 626 8.72 14.80 -16.96
CA VAL A 626 7.91 15.90 -17.48
C VAL A 626 7.10 15.47 -18.71
N ASN A 627 7.70 14.63 -19.56
CA ASN A 627 7.08 14.13 -20.79
C ASN A 627 6.30 12.83 -20.59
N ILE A 628 6.09 12.38 -19.36
CA ILE A 628 5.52 11.05 -19.09
C ILE A 628 4.14 10.82 -19.72
N HIS A 629 3.35 11.89 -19.87
CA HIS A 629 2.04 11.84 -20.51
C HIS A 629 2.12 11.51 -22.02
N THR A 630 3.22 11.88 -22.70
CA THR A 630 3.39 11.61 -24.14
C THR A 630 3.66 10.14 -24.47
N VAL A 631 3.94 9.32 -23.45
CA VAL A 631 4.20 7.89 -23.63
C VAL A 631 2.99 7.18 -24.23
N ASN A 632 1.77 7.61 -23.89
CA ASN A 632 0.54 7.02 -24.43
C ASN A 632 0.23 7.45 -25.89
N GLU A 633 0.84 8.53 -26.34
CA GLU A 633 0.63 9.03 -27.69
C GLU A 633 1.56 8.35 -28.71
N LYS A 634 2.56 7.61 -28.21
CA LYS A 634 3.52 6.87 -29.05
C LYS A 634 2.86 5.66 -29.73
N ASN A 635 3.12 5.48 -31.00
CA ASN A 635 2.77 4.23 -31.67
C ASN A 635 3.62 3.06 -31.16
N ILE A 636 3.20 1.83 -31.43
CA ILE A 636 3.84 0.61 -30.93
C ILE A 636 5.34 0.56 -31.24
N CYS A 637 5.74 0.96 -32.47
CA CYS A 637 7.13 0.93 -32.89
C CYS A 637 7.98 1.97 -32.14
N GLU A 638 7.48 3.20 -32.00
CA GLU A 638 8.12 4.26 -31.23
C GLU A 638 8.25 3.89 -29.76
N TYR A 639 7.21 3.33 -29.19
CA TYR A 639 7.23 2.87 -27.79
C TYR A 639 8.28 1.77 -27.57
N GLN A 640 8.39 0.80 -28.47
CA GLN A 640 9.40 -0.26 -28.37
C GLN A 640 10.83 0.29 -28.52
N GLN A 641 11.06 1.25 -29.42
CA GLN A 641 12.37 1.91 -29.56
C GLN A 641 12.71 2.72 -28.30
N TYR A 642 11.73 3.41 -27.73
CA TYR A 642 11.87 4.17 -26.50
C TYR A 642 12.24 3.27 -25.30
N LEU A 643 11.52 2.18 -25.12
CA LEU A 643 11.84 1.19 -24.07
C LEU A 643 13.24 0.60 -24.27
N LYS A 644 13.63 0.30 -25.50
CA LYS A 644 14.98 -0.22 -25.81
C LYS A 644 16.07 0.78 -25.44
N PHE A 645 15.82 2.07 -25.68
CA PHE A 645 16.72 3.15 -25.25
C PHE A 645 16.85 3.17 -23.73
N LEU A 646 15.74 3.27 -22.99
CA LEU A 646 15.75 3.31 -21.52
C LEU A 646 16.40 2.06 -20.91
N LYS A 647 16.12 0.86 -21.45
CA LYS A 647 16.77 -0.38 -21.02
C LYS A 647 18.28 -0.35 -21.29
N SER A 648 18.74 0.33 -22.33
CA SER A 648 20.20 0.48 -22.58
C SER A 648 20.85 1.43 -21.57
N VAL A 649 20.15 2.47 -21.12
CA VAL A 649 20.61 3.35 -20.03
C VAL A 649 20.64 2.59 -18.70
N LEU A 650 19.62 1.80 -18.42
CA LEU A 650 19.57 0.93 -17.24
C LEU A 650 20.75 -0.04 -17.21
N GLN A 651 21.01 -0.76 -18.31
CA GLN A 651 22.14 -1.68 -18.40
C GLN A 651 23.48 -0.98 -18.18
N TYR A 652 23.62 0.25 -18.68
CA TYR A 652 24.81 1.06 -18.42
C TYR A 652 24.97 1.35 -16.92
N THR A 653 23.92 1.78 -16.24
CA THR A 653 23.99 2.11 -14.80
C THR A 653 24.23 0.88 -13.94
N GLU A 654 23.71 -0.29 -14.30
CA GLU A 654 24.00 -1.59 -13.65
C GLU A 654 25.48 -1.99 -13.82
N ASN A 655 26.01 -1.82 -15.01
CA ASN A 655 27.44 -2.06 -15.28
C ASN A 655 28.30 -1.09 -14.47
N LEU A 656 27.90 0.16 -14.36
CA LEU A 656 28.60 1.18 -13.61
C LEU A 656 28.68 0.84 -12.11
N VAL A 657 27.59 0.37 -11.51
CA VAL A 657 27.57 -0.18 -10.14
C VAL A 657 28.56 -1.32 -9.98
N THR A 658 28.59 -2.22 -10.97
CA THR A 658 29.50 -3.37 -10.94
C THR A 658 30.96 -2.93 -11.01
N TYR A 659 31.29 -1.91 -11.81
CA TYR A 659 32.68 -1.45 -12.01
C TYR A 659 33.14 -0.49 -10.91
N SER A 660 32.24 0.22 -10.24
CA SER A 660 32.57 1.09 -9.10
C SER A 660 32.71 0.35 -7.78
N ASN A 661 32.38 -0.96 -7.73
CA ASN A 661 32.51 -1.77 -6.52
C ASN A 661 33.99 -1.89 -6.07
N GLN A 662 34.23 -1.80 -4.76
CA GLN A 662 35.58 -1.86 -4.14
C GLN A 662 36.41 -3.07 -4.53
N GLU A 663 35.77 -4.20 -4.81
CA GLU A 663 36.46 -5.45 -5.17
C GLU A 663 36.91 -5.50 -6.63
N LYS A 664 36.08 -4.94 -7.55
CA LYS A 664 36.36 -5.06 -9.00
C LYS A 664 37.16 -3.90 -9.56
N ASN A 665 36.94 -2.65 -9.09
CA ASN A 665 37.71 -1.43 -9.44
C ASN A 665 38.08 -1.30 -10.93
N LYS A 666 37.11 -1.43 -11.85
CA LYS A 666 37.35 -1.37 -13.29
C LYS A 666 37.08 0.02 -13.85
N TRP A 667 37.82 1.01 -13.37
CA TRP A 667 37.61 2.42 -13.71
C TRP A 667 37.85 2.76 -15.18
N ASP A 668 38.83 2.09 -15.82
CA ASP A 668 39.13 2.35 -17.23
C ASP A 668 38.03 1.78 -18.14
N GLU A 669 37.45 0.63 -17.79
CA GLU A 669 36.31 0.06 -18.49
C GLU A 669 35.05 0.92 -18.35
N SER A 670 34.90 1.63 -17.23
CA SER A 670 33.78 2.54 -17.00
C SER A 670 33.74 3.69 -18.01
N ILE A 671 34.88 4.16 -18.51
CA ILE A 671 34.96 5.20 -19.55
C ILE A 671 34.42 4.69 -20.87
N ASN A 672 34.84 3.48 -21.27
CA ASN A 672 34.42 2.91 -22.55
C ASN A 672 32.89 2.74 -22.62
N ILE A 673 32.27 2.23 -21.53
CA ILE A 673 30.81 2.10 -21.48
C ILE A 673 30.12 3.45 -21.41
N THR A 674 30.77 4.46 -20.80
CA THR A 674 30.23 5.83 -20.75
C THR A 674 30.21 6.46 -22.13
N HIS A 675 31.29 6.34 -22.90
CA HIS A 675 31.31 6.80 -24.30
C HIS A 675 30.16 6.20 -25.11
N ILE A 676 29.94 4.89 -25.02
CA ILE A 676 28.89 4.20 -25.76
C ILE A 676 27.51 4.72 -25.38
N VAL A 677 27.23 4.98 -24.10
CA VAL A 677 25.93 5.49 -23.68
C VAL A 677 25.73 6.95 -24.06
N LEU A 678 26.76 7.78 -23.98
CA LEU A 678 26.68 9.19 -24.42
C LEU A 678 26.32 9.31 -25.90
N VAL A 679 26.94 8.50 -26.76
CA VAL A 679 26.57 8.44 -28.20
C VAL A 679 25.12 8.05 -28.37
N LYS A 680 24.60 7.10 -27.59
CA LYS A 680 23.19 6.71 -27.66
C LYS A 680 22.24 7.82 -27.18
N ILE A 681 22.58 8.50 -26.09
CA ILE A 681 21.80 9.64 -25.57
C ILE A 681 21.78 10.76 -26.58
N TRP A 682 22.94 11.06 -27.19
CA TRP A 682 23.04 12.07 -28.24
C TRP A 682 22.14 11.75 -29.45
N ALA A 683 22.31 10.53 -30.00
CA ALA A 683 21.51 10.08 -31.15
C ALA A 683 19.99 10.07 -30.85
N PHE A 684 19.61 9.73 -29.61
CA PHE A 684 18.22 9.80 -29.18
C PHE A 684 17.73 11.24 -29.08
N SER A 685 18.54 12.17 -28.56
CA SER A 685 18.19 13.58 -28.47
C SER A 685 17.98 14.24 -29.83
N GLU A 686 18.79 13.86 -30.84
CA GLU A 686 18.68 14.38 -32.19
C GLU A 686 17.42 13.92 -32.93
N LYS A 687 16.91 12.74 -32.62
CA LYS A 687 15.66 12.21 -33.19
C LYS A 687 14.39 12.91 -32.71
N LYS A 688 14.49 14.00 -31.95
CA LYS A 688 13.37 14.72 -31.32
C LYS A 688 12.49 13.89 -30.38
N GLN A 689 12.93 12.69 -30.02
CA GLN A 689 12.20 11.81 -29.10
C GLN A 689 12.40 12.19 -27.62
N MET A 690 13.46 12.94 -27.33
CA MET A 690 13.75 13.51 -26.02
C MET A 690 13.23 14.93 -25.85
N LEU A 691 13.00 15.65 -26.94
CA LEU A 691 12.58 17.04 -26.87
C LEU A 691 11.19 17.06 -26.21
N ILE A 692 11.05 17.96 -25.25
CA ILE A 692 9.75 18.33 -24.74
C ILE A 692 8.98 18.86 -25.95
N HIS A 693 8.08 18.07 -26.50
CA HIS A 693 6.99 18.64 -27.24
C HIS A 693 6.16 19.38 -26.20
N LEU A 694 6.62 20.59 -25.87
CA LEU A 694 5.81 21.55 -25.19
C LEU A 694 4.55 21.61 -26.01
N ALA A 695 3.54 20.92 -25.50
CA ALA A 695 2.25 20.95 -26.14
C ALA A 695 1.96 22.41 -26.45
N LYS A 696 1.83 22.72 -27.71
CA LYS A 696 1.13 23.89 -28.19
C LYS A 696 -0.35 23.69 -27.83
N ASP A 697 -0.58 23.27 -26.62
CA ASP A 697 -1.89 22.99 -26.15
C ASP A 697 -2.29 24.05 -25.17
N SER A 698 -3.14 24.81 -25.77
CA SER A 698 -4.05 25.69 -25.14
C SER A 698 -4.49 25.19 -23.76
N PRO A 699 -4.63 26.08 -22.78
CA PRO A 699 -5.09 25.74 -21.41
C PRO A 699 -6.48 25.11 -21.32
N ASN A 700 -7.13 24.81 -22.45
CA ASN A 700 -8.53 24.35 -22.52
C ASN A 700 -8.72 22.85 -22.67
N LYS A 701 -7.68 22.00 -22.59
CA LYS A 701 -7.84 20.52 -22.54
C LYS A 701 -7.57 19.90 -21.17
N ALA A 702 -7.64 20.67 -20.11
CA ALA A 702 -7.52 20.18 -18.73
C ALA A 702 -8.87 19.78 -18.10
N ILE A 703 -9.91 19.59 -18.91
CA ILE A 703 -11.22 19.11 -18.45
C ILE A 703 -11.65 18.04 -19.46
N LEU A 704 -11.29 16.81 -19.15
CA LEU A 704 -12.07 15.61 -19.51
C LEU A 704 -11.43 14.41 -18.79
#